data_f0cee0805fd19a85324a6fcfc153c9d5
#
_entry.id   f0cee0805fd19a85324a6fcfc153c9d5
#
_cell.length_a   1.000
_cell.length_b   1.000
_cell.length_c   1.000
_cell.angle_alpha   90.00
_cell.angle_beta   90.00
_cell.angle_gamma   90.00
#
_symmetry.space_group_name_H-M   'P 1'
#
loop_
_entity.id
_entity.type
_entity.pdbx_description
1 polymer ?
#
loop_
_entity_poly.entity_id
_entity_poly.type
_entity_poly.pdbx_seq_one_letter_code
_entity_poly.pdbx_strand_id
1 'polypeptide(L)'
;MFSSNEKISGRQAFRLLVFDLLGLGTLLIPTAVADFCGRDGIFCIIAGTIAGILFLKLMVYAVGNMQGSFAEYTENMCGTFCGKIIQAGYFLYLVLLAGYTAYLFSVTVLNHLLREESFYLILALILALVWYGLLSGIEGRARVYELLFWFILIPLFIMSASALDEVKTDYWNPVFFTETKDFFAGSYYVFICSSLIFLILFLGGYLRKRETMMKAGRLALIFTGCLEAALYLILLGVFGGAALSNMQTPAITLMSTIKITGGFLKRADAFMFGIWFFTLYALLNSAVFYAEMLLNGLYHAKKRQELWKKWERAAVFAAVFCIAVLFYHSKENTVLYEKFLWYIGTPFLVLIPVMFAIIRCKKQWKRKKYLRFYLITGVLFALTGLSGCATAELEERNFPIEMAVNDMEQFDREWLNTDESGNRVVDYSHMKVILLDRKFLEDTENMNAFLEILEKKSDVPRNTYLVAAKDAEAILNLQTDMEESVGTYLEDYFENVSEIKKTAYPTLGMLYQEQENKMETLFIPYVEAVDNKPAVTQYYVWKRGEAAGLIDSQTALSSFFSQNQMEEYTLTLADGVDVRLSAPHNQVVFSHTKDKRVMVEINCSGEILYEKPGWKQKVQAEYGQGLNSGDRKKELEKQIAEYFQVIAQKAKIDCTNSYKKLGGQRRDWYLRYQEKPGRYEKDMGIIYQVKVDWVNR
;
A
#
# COMPACT_ATOMS: atom_id res chain seq x y z
N MET A 1 4.87 8.91 46.50
CA MET A 1 6.02 9.25 45.64
C MET A 1 6.77 7.96 45.35
N PHE A 2 6.67 7.44 44.15
CA PHE A 2 7.50 6.30 43.75
C PHE A 2 8.89 6.84 43.44
N SER A 3 9.94 6.30 44.05
CA SER A 3 11.33 6.66 43.72
C SER A 3 11.61 6.27 42.28
N SER A 4 11.89 7.25 41.41
CA SER A 4 12.29 6.98 40.04
C SER A 4 13.74 6.49 40.07
N ASN A 5 13.95 5.19 39.85
CA ASN A 5 15.27 4.61 39.75
C ASN A 5 15.91 4.81 38.37
N GLU A 6 15.23 5.52 37.45
CA GLU A 6 15.61 5.71 36.04
C GLU A 6 16.01 4.40 35.32
N LYS A 7 15.42 3.27 35.74
CA LYS A 7 15.71 1.93 35.21
C LYS A 7 14.48 1.26 34.67
N ILE A 8 14.57 0.69 33.47
CA ILE A 8 13.53 -0.07 32.78
C ILE A 8 13.85 -1.54 32.66
N SER A 9 12.83 -2.38 32.58
CA SER A 9 12.96 -3.82 32.36
C SER A 9 13.17 -4.14 30.87
N GLY A 10 13.69 -5.34 30.56
CA GLY A 10 13.82 -5.78 29.17
C GLY A 10 12.47 -5.88 28.44
N ARG A 11 11.37 -6.16 29.15
CA ARG A 11 10.00 -6.15 28.58
C ARG A 11 9.55 -4.74 28.18
N GLN A 12 9.87 -3.76 29.01
CA GLN A 12 9.57 -2.35 28.71
C GLN A 12 10.43 -1.85 27.54
N ALA A 13 11.71 -2.21 27.49
CA ALA A 13 12.57 -1.90 26.36
C ALA A 13 12.09 -2.52 25.06
N PHE A 14 11.61 -3.77 25.08
CA PHE A 14 10.98 -4.42 23.92
C PHE A 14 9.80 -3.60 23.39
N ARG A 15 8.88 -3.18 24.26
CA ARG A 15 7.69 -2.42 23.87
C ARG A 15 8.04 -1.03 23.32
N LEU A 16 8.97 -0.32 23.95
CA LEU A 16 9.50 0.94 23.44
C LEU A 16 10.05 0.80 22.03
N LEU A 17 10.88 -0.21 21.78
CA LEU A 17 11.48 -0.44 20.48
C LEU A 17 10.45 -0.87 19.42
N VAL A 18 9.43 -1.63 19.80
CA VAL A 18 8.33 -1.97 18.88
C VAL A 18 7.62 -0.70 18.40
N PHE A 19 7.31 0.23 19.31
CA PHE A 19 6.70 1.50 18.91
C PHE A 19 7.61 2.35 18.03
N ASP A 20 8.89 2.42 18.37
CA ASP A 20 9.87 3.19 17.61
C ASP A 20 10.06 2.64 16.17
N LEU A 21 9.94 1.33 15.97
CA LEU A 21 10.05 0.67 14.66
C LEU A 21 8.75 0.77 13.85
N LEU A 22 7.58 0.56 14.49
CA LEU A 22 6.29 0.54 13.81
C LEU A 22 5.90 1.91 13.22
N GLY A 23 6.30 3.02 13.86
CA GLY A 23 5.84 4.34 13.48
C GLY A 23 6.09 4.68 12.01
N LEU A 24 7.32 4.54 11.54
CA LEU A 24 7.67 4.77 10.13
C LEU A 24 7.55 3.51 9.27
N GLY A 25 7.83 2.33 9.84
CA GLY A 25 7.82 1.07 9.08
C GLY A 25 6.48 0.82 8.42
N THR A 26 5.39 0.88 9.17
CA THR A 26 4.02 0.60 8.65
C THR A 26 3.51 1.65 7.66
N LEU A 27 4.05 2.88 7.67
CA LEU A 27 3.68 3.93 6.72
C LEU A 27 4.48 3.86 5.43
N LEU A 28 5.79 3.64 5.52
CA LEU A 28 6.71 3.80 4.39
C LEU A 28 7.05 2.49 3.68
N ILE A 29 7.19 1.38 4.42
CA ILE A 29 7.62 0.08 3.85
C ILE A 29 6.65 -0.43 2.79
N PRO A 30 5.31 -0.44 2.98
CA PRO A 30 4.43 -1.08 2.00
C PRO A 30 4.51 -0.45 0.62
N THR A 31 4.49 0.88 0.54
CA THR A 31 4.57 1.62 -0.72
C THR A 31 5.92 1.44 -1.40
N ALA A 32 7.02 1.67 -0.67
CA ALA A 32 8.36 1.58 -1.23
C ALA A 32 8.72 0.16 -1.67
N VAL A 33 8.34 -0.85 -0.89
CA VAL A 33 8.60 -2.25 -1.25
C VAL A 33 7.75 -2.68 -2.44
N ALA A 34 6.51 -2.16 -2.57
CA ALA A 34 5.69 -2.41 -3.74
C ALA A 34 6.28 -1.78 -5.00
N ASP A 35 6.86 -0.58 -4.90
CA ASP A 35 7.54 0.11 -6.01
C ASP A 35 8.77 -0.68 -6.51
N PHE A 36 9.61 -1.18 -5.61
CA PHE A 36 10.80 -1.96 -5.97
C PHE A 36 10.49 -3.40 -6.42
N CYS A 37 9.59 -4.07 -5.73
CA CYS A 37 9.48 -5.54 -5.80
C CYS A 37 8.06 -6.06 -6.03
N GLY A 38 7.04 -5.20 -5.99
CA GLY A 38 5.66 -5.62 -6.21
C GLY A 38 5.29 -6.87 -5.39
N ARG A 39 4.96 -7.96 -6.08
CA ARG A 39 4.51 -9.22 -5.45
C ARG A 39 5.58 -9.93 -4.63
N ASP A 40 6.85 -9.70 -4.94
CA ASP A 40 7.98 -10.30 -4.23
C ASP A 40 8.39 -9.51 -2.97
N GLY A 41 7.72 -8.41 -2.66
CA GLY A 41 8.07 -7.52 -1.57
C GLY A 41 8.12 -8.15 -0.19
N ILE A 42 7.36 -9.23 0.04
CA ILE A 42 7.46 -9.99 1.30
C ILE A 42 8.87 -10.54 1.55
N PHE A 43 9.57 -10.98 0.49
CA PHE A 43 10.94 -11.50 0.62
C PHE A 43 11.91 -10.37 0.94
N CYS A 44 11.66 -9.15 0.44
CA CYS A 44 12.43 -7.95 0.79
C CYS A 44 12.26 -7.59 2.26
N ILE A 45 11.03 -7.66 2.80
CA ILE A 45 10.76 -7.42 4.22
C ILE A 45 11.50 -8.43 5.10
N ILE A 46 11.47 -9.71 4.75
CA ILE A 46 12.20 -10.75 5.47
C ILE A 46 13.72 -10.49 5.43
N ALA A 47 14.27 -10.21 4.24
CA ALA A 47 15.71 -9.98 4.07
C ALA A 47 16.18 -8.72 4.83
N GLY A 48 15.43 -7.61 4.74
CA GLY A 48 15.74 -6.37 5.46
C GLY A 48 15.64 -6.52 6.98
N THR A 49 14.65 -7.28 7.47
CA THR A 49 14.52 -7.62 8.90
C THR A 49 15.71 -8.46 9.39
N ILE A 50 16.15 -9.45 8.61
CA ILE A 50 17.35 -10.24 8.92
C ILE A 50 18.59 -9.33 8.97
N ALA A 51 18.75 -8.41 8.02
CA ALA A 51 19.82 -7.42 8.03
C ALA A 51 19.78 -6.55 9.30
N GLY A 52 18.58 -6.12 9.73
CA GLY A 52 18.36 -5.42 11.00
C GLY A 52 18.80 -6.24 12.23
N ILE A 53 18.53 -7.54 12.26
CA ILE A 53 18.97 -8.43 13.34
C ILE A 53 20.50 -8.58 13.34
N LEU A 54 21.13 -8.68 12.18
CA LEU A 54 22.59 -8.72 12.07
C LEU A 54 23.22 -7.40 12.53
N PHE A 55 22.62 -6.27 12.16
CA PHE A 55 23.03 -4.96 12.63
C PHE A 55 22.88 -4.81 14.15
N LEU A 56 21.76 -5.26 14.73
CA LEU A 56 21.58 -5.30 16.18
C LEU A 56 22.69 -6.14 16.87
N LYS A 57 23.03 -7.31 16.31
CA LYS A 57 24.09 -8.16 16.85
C LYS A 57 25.43 -7.43 16.85
N LEU A 58 25.74 -6.72 15.76
CA LEU A 58 26.93 -5.89 15.65
C LEU A 58 26.95 -4.78 16.72
N MET A 59 25.85 -4.04 16.88
CA MET A 59 25.73 -2.96 17.87
C MET A 59 25.90 -3.46 19.29
N VAL A 60 25.19 -4.53 19.67
CA VAL A 60 25.29 -5.10 21.01
C VAL A 60 26.70 -5.62 21.29
N TYR A 61 27.36 -6.23 20.30
CA TYR A 61 28.77 -6.60 20.40
C TYR A 61 29.65 -5.38 20.60
N ALA A 62 29.47 -4.32 19.80
CA ALA A 62 30.25 -3.09 19.87
C ALA A 62 30.19 -2.41 21.24
N VAL A 63 28.97 -2.33 21.85
CA VAL A 63 28.76 -1.63 23.14
C VAL A 63 28.71 -2.56 24.35
N GLY A 64 29.03 -3.83 24.21
CA GLY A 64 28.85 -4.85 25.28
C GLY A 64 29.54 -4.54 26.62
N ASN A 65 30.55 -3.66 26.67
CA ASN A 65 31.24 -3.22 27.88
C ASN A 65 30.88 -1.77 28.25
N MET A 66 29.81 -1.20 27.72
CA MET A 66 29.40 0.16 28.03
C MET A 66 29.06 0.30 29.51
N GLN A 67 29.78 1.12 30.25
CA GLN A 67 29.44 1.55 31.61
C GLN A 67 29.04 3.01 31.54
N GLY A 68 27.91 3.38 32.14
CA GLY A 68 27.40 4.74 32.08
C GLY A 68 26.56 5.05 30.82
N SER A 69 26.53 6.30 30.43
CA SER A 69 25.82 6.81 29.27
C SER A 69 26.53 6.50 27.96
N PHE A 70 25.78 6.56 26.83
CA PHE A 70 26.39 6.42 25.50
C PHE A 70 27.44 7.51 25.22
N ALA A 71 27.23 8.72 25.74
CA ALA A 71 28.15 9.83 25.61
C ALA A 71 29.50 9.51 26.29
N GLU A 72 29.48 9.06 27.55
CA GLU A 72 30.70 8.64 28.27
C GLU A 72 31.40 7.45 27.57
N TYR A 73 30.61 6.53 27.03
CA TYR A 73 31.17 5.37 26.32
C TYR A 73 31.95 5.79 25.06
N THR A 74 31.40 6.70 24.23
CA THR A 74 32.07 7.17 23.01
C THR A 74 33.37 7.89 23.31
N GLU A 75 33.40 8.70 24.36
CA GLU A 75 34.63 9.38 24.81
C GLU A 75 35.65 8.41 25.34
N ASN A 76 35.25 7.41 26.12
CA ASN A 76 36.18 6.38 26.65
C ASN A 76 36.74 5.46 25.54
N MET A 77 36.01 5.28 24.44
CA MET A 77 36.47 4.43 23.33
C MET A 77 37.35 5.18 22.34
N CYS A 78 36.99 6.40 21.96
CA CYS A 78 37.64 7.16 20.88
C CYS A 78 38.42 8.39 21.37
N GLY A 79 38.37 8.72 22.67
CA GLY A 79 38.86 9.97 23.24
C GLY A 79 37.84 11.10 23.17
N THR A 80 38.03 12.15 23.95
CA THR A 80 37.06 13.24 24.13
C THR A 80 36.70 13.94 22.82
N PHE A 81 37.66 14.26 21.96
CA PHE A 81 37.40 14.97 20.70
C PHE A 81 36.60 14.13 19.71
N CYS A 82 37.06 12.92 19.36
CA CYS A 82 36.38 12.04 18.44
C CYS A 82 35.01 11.55 19.02
N GLY A 83 34.95 11.34 20.34
CA GLY A 83 33.70 10.97 21.02
C GLY A 83 32.61 12.05 20.86
N LYS A 84 32.99 13.33 21.00
CA LYS A 84 32.07 14.46 20.79
C LYS A 84 31.62 14.61 19.34
N ILE A 85 32.48 14.37 18.36
CA ILE A 85 32.11 14.36 16.94
C ILE A 85 31.03 13.28 16.67
N ILE A 86 31.23 12.07 17.21
CA ILE A 86 30.25 10.98 17.07
C ILE A 86 28.92 11.35 17.74
N GLN A 87 28.96 11.92 18.94
CA GLN A 87 27.77 12.41 19.64
C GLN A 87 27.02 13.49 18.84
N ALA A 88 27.76 14.45 18.26
CA ALA A 88 27.18 15.49 17.41
C ALA A 88 26.56 14.92 16.13
N GLY A 89 27.18 13.90 15.52
CA GLY A 89 26.61 13.20 14.37
C GLY A 89 25.30 12.48 14.69
N TYR A 90 25.24 11.74 15.80
CA TYR A 90 23.98 11.13 16.27
C TYR A 90 22.94 12.17 16.70
N PHE A 91 23.35 13.27 17.31
CA PHE A 91 22.44 14.36 17.65
C PHE A 91 21.79 14.94 16.40
N LEU A 92 22.57 15.28 15.38
CA LEU A 92 22.08 15.80 14.11
C LEU A 92 21.12 14.79 13.43
N TYR A 93 21.51 13.51 13.40
CA TYR A 93 20.66 12.44 12.85
C TYR A 93 19.30 12.37 13.58
N LEU A 94 19.30 12.42 14.92
CA LEU A 94 18.08 12.35 15.72
C LEU A 94 17.18 13.59 15.55
N VAL A 95 17.78 14.77 15.40
CA VAL A 95 17.02 16.01 15.17
C VAL A 95 16.39 16.00 13.77
N LEU A 96 17.11 15.53 12.75
CA LEU A 96 16.58 15.33 11.39
C LEU A 96 15.46 14.28 11.39
N LEU A 97 15.65 13.15 12.04
CA LEU A 97 14.63 12.12 12.22
C LEU A 97 13.38 12.66 12.92
N ALA A 98 13.56 13.42 13.99
CA ALA A 98 12.46 14.04 14.73
C ALA A 98 11.69 15.05 13.86
N GLY A 99 12.41 15.90 13.10
CA GLY A 99 11.80 16.86 12.18
C GLY A 99 10.99 16.18 11.06
N TYR A 100 11.55 15.14 10.45
CA TYR A 100 10.87 14.36 9.43
C TYR A 100 9.63 13.61 9.99
N THR A 101 9.78 13.00 11.18
CA THR A 101 8.65 12.32 11.84
C THR A 101 7.56 13.31 12.23
N ALA A 102 7.92 14.51 12.72
CA ALA A 102 6.95 15.55 13.05
C ALA A 102 6.22 16.08 11.82
N TYR A 103 6.93 16.23 10.68
CA TYR A 103 6.35 16.57 9.39
C TYR A 103 5.35 15.50 8.94
N LEU A 104 5.77 14.24 8.82
CA LEU A 104 4.89 13.14 8.41
C LEU A 104 3.66 13.03 9.31
N PHE A 105 3.86 13.16 10.62
CA PHE A 105 2.79 13.10 11.59
C PHE A 105 1.77 14.22 11.36
N SER A 106 2.24 15.47 11.20
CA SER A 106 1.37 16.62 10.99
C SER A 106 0.61 16.55 9.66
N VAL A 107 1.28 16.16 8.57
CA VAL A 107 0.66 16.00 7.25
C VAL A 107 -0.36 14.85 7.27
N THR A 108 -0.05 13.75 7.94
CA THR A 108 -1.00 12.63 8.04
C THR A 108 -2.25 13.01 8.84
N VAL A 109 -2.10 13.79 9.94
CA VAL A 109 -3.24 14.35 10.70
C VAL A 109 -4.06 15.31 9.83
N LEU A 110 -3.38 16.19 9.09
CA LEU A 110 -4.00 17.17 8.20
C LEU A 110 -4.84 16.47 7.12
N ASN A 111 -4.26 15.49 6.44
CA ASN A 111 -4.91 14.85 5.28
C ASN A 111 -6.10 13.95 5.67
N HIS A 112 -6.09 13.34 6.86
CA HIS A 112 -7.09 12.33 7.22
C HIS A 112 -8.08 12.75 8.33
N LEU A 113 -7.70 13.66 9.23
CA LEU A 113 -8.54 14.03 10.37
C LEU A 113 -8.99 15.48 10.38
N LEU A 114 -8.07 16.41 10.16
CA LEU A 114 -8.26 17.84 10.37
C LEU A 114 -7.93 18.59 9.08
N ARG A 115 -8.67 18.32 8.01
CA ARG A 115 -8.40 18.83 6.66
C ARG A 115 -8.50 20.37 6.54
N GLU A 116 -9.27 21.00 7.41
CA GLU A 116 -9.51 22.44 7.41
C GLU A 116 -8.55 23.21 8.32
N GLU A 117 -7.64 22.51 9.03
CA GLU A 117 -6.75 23.14 9.99
C GLU A 117 -5.38 23.48 9.42
N SER A 118 -4.70 24.44 10.04
CA SER A 118 -3.35 24.84 9.64
C SER A 118 -2.31 23.78 10.04
N PHE A 119 -1.42 23.43 9.12
CA PHE A 119 -0.26 22.58 9.40
C PHE A 119 0.55 23.05 10.61
N TYR A 120 0.77 24.36 10.74
CA TYR A 120 1.55 24.93 11.85
C TYR A 120 0.89 24.74 13.21
N LEU A 121 -0.46 24.82 13.27
CA LEU A 121 -1.21 24.59 14.49
C LEU A 121 -1.09 23.11 14.90
N ILE A 122 -1.30 22.20 13.95
CA ILE A 122 -1.17 20.75 14.21
C ILE A 122 0.23 20.42 14.69
N LEU A 123 1.27 20.90 13.99
CA LEU A 123 2.67 20.70 14.36
C LEU A 123 2.95 21.24 15.78
N ALA A 124 2.47 22.43 16.10
CA ALA A 124 2.66 23.02 17.42
C ALA A 124 1.98 22.19 18.52
N LEU A 125 0.76 21.70 18.30
CA LEU A 125 0.05 20.83 19.24
C LEU A 125 0.76 19.50 19.45
N ILE A 126 1.24 18.87 18.37
CA ILE A 126 2.03 17.62 18.44
C ILE A 126 3.30 17.85 19.26
N LEU A 127 4.04 18.91 18.99
CA LEU A 127 5.28 19.22 19.72
C LEU A 127 4.99 19.58 21.18
N ALA A 128 3.88 20.26 21.48
CA ALA A 128 3.46 20.50 22.86
C ALA A 128 3.16 19.20 23.61
N LEU A 129 2.50 18.24 22.96
CA LEU A 129 2.24 16.92 23.51
C LEU A 129 3.55 16.15 23.77
N VAL A 130 4.50 16.20 22.84
CA VAL A 130 5.84 15.60 23.00
C VAL A 130 6.57 16.25 24.16
N TRP A 131 6.54 17.59 24.28
CA TRP A 131 7.12 18.32 25.40
C TRP A 131 6.57 17.81 26.74
N TYR A 132 5.24 17.70 26.84
CA TYR A 132 4.60 17.15 28.04
C TYR A 132 5.04 15.72 28.34
N GLY A 133 5.11 14.86 27.33
CA GLY A 133 5.54 13.46 27.48
C GLY A 133 6.98 13.32 28.00
N LEU A 134 7.88 14.23 27.63
CA LEU A 134 9.27 14.22 28.08
C LEU A 134 9.45 14.55 29.58
N LEU A 135 8.47 15.21 30.19
CA LEU A 135 8.53 15.55 31.64
C LEU A 135 8.54 14.31 32.52
N SER A 136 7.97 13.19 32.05
CA SER A 136 7.87 11.94 32.81
C SER A 136 9.15 11.09 32.81
N GLY A 137 10.18 11.47 32.04
CA GLY A 137 11.41 10.73 31.86
C GLY A 137 11.24 9.34 31.25
N ILE A 138 12.31 8.53 31.22
CA ILE A 138 12.31 7.22 30.56
C ILE A 138 11.39 6.20 31.25
N GLU A 139 11.29 6.23 32.55
CA GLU A 139 10.44 5.29 33.32
C GLU A 139 8.94 5.56 33.09
N GLY A 140 8.54 6.85 33.11
CA GLY A 140 7.17 7.27 32.83
C GLY A 140 6.76 6.89 31.40
N ARG A 141 7.62 7.15 30.41
CA ARG A 141 7.42 6.74 29.02
C ARG A 141 7.23 5.22 28.91
N ALA A 142 8.12 4.44 29.53
CA ALA A 142 8.05 2.99 29.47
C ALA A 142 6.74 2.42 30.05
N ARG A 143 6.18 3.04 31.10
CA ARG A 143 4.87 2.66 31.67
C ARG A 143 3.72 3.02 30.75
N VAL A 144 3.75 4.20 30.15
CA VAL A 144 2.71 4.62 29.18
C VAL A 144 2.68 3.66 27.98
N TYR A 145 3.85 3.32 27.41
CA TYR A 145 3.90 2.40 26.28
C TYR A 145 3.58 0.95 26.67
N GLU A 146 3.77 0.58 27.92
CA GLU A 146 3.32 -0.72 28.44
C GLU A 146 1.79 -0.85 28.44
N LEU A 147 1.08 0.24 28.72
CA LEU A 147 -0.39 0.31 28.64
C LEU A 147 -0.86 0.38 27.17
N LEU A 148 -0.26 1.29 26.38
CA LEU A 148 -0.65 1.53 24.99
C LEU A 148 -0.41 0.32 24.09
N PHE A 149 0.52 -0.57 24.43
CA PHE A 149 0.89 -1.72 23.63
C PHE A 149 -0.30 -2.59 23.22
N TRP A 150 -1.11 -2.96 24.19
CA TRP A 150 -2.31 -3.76 23.93
C TRP A 150 -3.44 -2.96 23.33
N PHE A 151 -3.55 -1.68 23.70
CA PHE A 151 -4.55 -0.77 23.16
C PHE A 151 -4.35 -0.54 21.63
N ILE A 152 -3.14 -0.66 21.13
CA ILE A 152 -2.81 -0.52 19.72
C ILE A 152 -2.89 -1.85 18.99
N LEU A 153 -2.32 -2.92 19.56
CA LEU A 153 -2.23 -4.19 18.87
C LEU A 153 -3.58 -4.88 18.68
N ILE A 154 -4.46 -4.84 19.69
CA ILE A 154 -5.76 -5.53 19.60
C ILE A 154 -6.60 -4.98 18.44
N PRO A 155 -6.85 -3.66 18.32
CA PRO A 155 -7.56 -3.11 17.18
C PRO A 155 -6.86 -3.38 15.84
N LEU A 156 -5.53 -3.29 15.77
CA LEU A 156 -4.77 -3.59 14.57
C LEU A 156 -5.02 -5.03 14.08
N PHE A 157 -5.03 -6.00 15.00
CA PHE A 157 -5.36 -7.38 14.67
C PHE A 157 -6.81 -7.57 14.22
N ILE A 158 -7.77 -6.94 14.90
CA ILE A 158 -9.19 -7.01 14.52
C ILE A 158 -9.38 -6.50 13.11
N MET A 159 -8.77 -5.38 12.76
CA MET A 159 -8.92 -4.78 11.45
C MET A 159 -8.17 -5.53 10.37
N SER A 160 -6.96 -6.02 10.66
CA SER A 160 -6.27 -6.91 9.73
C SER A 160 -7.10 -8.17 9.44
N ALA A 161 -7.81 -8.69 10.43
CA ALA A 161 -8.73 -9.81 10.26
C ALA A 161 -9.95 -9.44 9.40
N SER A 162 -10.55 -8.26 9.64
CA SER A 162 -11.68 -7.76 8.82
C SER A 162 -11.30 -7.48 7.36
N ALA A 163 -10.03 -7.16 7.09
CA ALA A 163 -9.52 -6.95 5.74
C ALA A 163 -9.33 -8.25 4.96
N LEU A 164 -9.28 -9.41 5.61
CA LEU A 164 -9.03 -10.70 4.95
C LEU A 164 -10.14 -11.08 3.96
N ASP A 165 -11.37 -10.62 4.17
CA ASP A 165 -12.51 -10.90 3.29
C ASP A 165 -12.36 -10.20 1.92
N GLU A 166 -11.61 -9.08 1.87
CA GLU A 166 -11.32 -8.32 0.66
C GLU A 166 -10.05 -8.79 -0.07
N VAL A 167 -9.30 -9.73 0.52
CA VAL A 167 -8.03 -10.19 -0.04
C VAL A 167 -8.24 -11.09 -1.25
N LYS A 168 -7.70 -10.68 -2.40
CA LYS A 168 -7.64 -11.48 -3.63
C LYS A 168 -6.27 -12.17 -3.71
N THR A 169 -6.25 -13.48 -3.49
CA THR A 169 -5.00 -14.28 -3.50
C THR A 169 -4.28 -14.28 -4.86
N ASP A 170 -5.01 -13.99 -5.94
CA ASP A 170 -4.45 -13.86 -7.28
C ASP A 170 -3.42 -12.71 -7.38
N TYR A 171 -3.54 -11.68 -6.53
CA TYR A 171 -2.60 -10.57 -6.48
C TYR A 171 -1.22 -10.94 -5.91
N TRP A 172 -1.12 -12.09 -5.23
CA TRP A 172 0.17 -12.60 -4.72
C TRP A 172 1.00 -13.34 -5.79
N ASN A 173 0.38 -13.70 -6.92
CA ASN A 173 1.00 -14.49 -7.98
C ASN A 173 1.17 -13.68 -9.28
N PRO A 174 2.19 -13.98 -10.10
CA PRO A 174 3.30 -14.90 -9.87
C PRO A 174 4.41 -14.30 -8.99
N VAL A 175 5.16 -15.15 -8.28
CA VAL A 175 6.30 -14.78 -7.43
C VAL A 175 7.65 -15.01 -8.13
N PHE A 176 8.72 -14.37 -7.62
CA PHE A 176 10.10 -14.49 -8.12
C PHE A 176 10.31 -13.95 -9.54
N PHE A 177 9.68 -12.83 -9.86
CA PHE A 177 9.86 -12.11 -11.13
C PHE A 177 10.66 -10.80 -10.99
N THR A 178 10.92 -10.37 -9.78
CA THR A 178 11.67 -9.13 -9.50
C THR A 178 13.14 -9.27 -9.93
N GLU A 179 13.69 -8.25 -10.55
CA GLU A 179 15.11 -8.18 -10.85
C GLU A 179 15.94 -8.19 -9.57
N THR A 180 17.12 -8.82 -9.64
CA THR A 180 18.02 -8.93 -8.47
C THR A 180 18.39 -7.55 -7.91
N LYS A 181 18.57 -6.55 -8.77
CA LYS A 181 18.90 -5.17 -8.37
C LYS A 181 17.79 -4.57 -7.51
N ASP A 182 16.54 -4.70 -7.94
CA ASP A 182 15.37 -4.12 -7.27
C ASP A 182 15.07 -4.86 -5.96
N PHE A 183 15.28 -6.18 -5.95
CA PHE A 183 15.22 -6.96 -4.72
C PHE A 183 16.22 -6.47 -3.65
N PHE A 184 17.47 -6.18 -4.05
CA PHE A 184 18.45 -5.62 -3.10
C PHE A 184 18.10 -4.20 -2.69
N ALA A 185 17.58 -3.36 -3.59
CA ALA A 185 17.14 -2.02 -3.29
C ALA A 185 15.97 -2.03 -2.29
N GLY A 186 14.92 -2.82 -2.54
CA GLY A 186 13.78 -2.98 -1.63
C GLY A 186 14.20 -3.55 -0.26
N SER A 187 15.08 -4.56 -0.24
CA SER A 187 15.62 -5.13 1.01
C SER A 187 16.44 -4.10 1.80
N TYR A 188 17.20 -3.25 1.12
CA TYR A 188 17.95 -2.16 1.75
C TYR A 188 17.05 -1.07 2.29
N TYR A 189 15.94 -0.75 1.61
CA TYR A 189 14.94 0.19 2.12
C TYR A 189 14.31 -0.31 3.43
N VAL A 190 13.90 -1.57 3.47
CA VAL A 190 13.40 -2.20 4.71
C VAL A 190 14.47 -2.17 5.80
N PHE A 191 15.74 -2.38 5.45
CA PHE A 191 16.86 -2.26 6.39
C PHE A 191 17.01 -0.82 6.91
N ILE A 192 16.82 0.22 6.09
CA ILE A 192 16.82 1.62 6.53
C ILE A 192 15.80 1.82 7.65
N CYS A 193 14.55 1.37 7.47
CA CYS A 193 13.51 1.43 8.51
C CYS A 193 13.87 0.59 9.74
N SER A 194 14.31 -0.65 9.56
CA SER A 194 14.74 -1.54 10.64
C SER A 194 15.99 -1.03 11.39
N SER A 195 16.82 -0.17 10.75
CA SER A 195 18.01 0.41 11.36
C SER A 195 17.69 1.36 12.51
N LEU A 196 16.44 1.83 12.65
CA LEU A 196 15.95 2.57 13.82
C LEU A 196 16.13 1.81 15.13
N ILE A 197 16.39 0.50 15.07
CA ILE A 197 16.82 -0.28 16.24
C ILE A 197 18.09 0.28 16.89
N PHE A 198 18.84 1.18 16.21
CA PHE A 198 20.01 1.87 16.80
C PHE A 198 19.66 2.65 18.06
N LEU A 199 18.39 3.04 18.26
CA LEU A 199 17.89 3.71 19.47
C LEU A 199 18.16 2.87 20.72
N ILE A 200 18.33 1.56 20.58
CA ILE A 200 18.73 0.67 21.68
C ILE A 200 20.10 1.03 22.30
N LEU A 201 20.99 1.68 21.55
CA LEU A 201 22.27 2.16 22.06
C LEU A 201 22.08 3.13 23.24
N PHE A 202 21.09 3.99 23.15
CA PHE A 202 20.78 4.99 24.17
C PHE A 202 20.03 4.38 25.36
N LEU A 203 19.26 3.30 25.12
CA LEU A 203 18.56 2.56 26.18
C LEU A 203 19.50 1.76 27.07
N GLY A 204 20.70 1.41 26.58
CA GLY A 204 21.64 0.53 27.30
C GLY A 204 22.00 1.00 28.70
N GLY A 205 22.08 2.33 28.93
CA GLY A 205 22.33 2.96 30.24
C GLY A 205 21.16 2.83 31.23
N TYR A 206 19.93 2.67 30.73
CA TYR A 206 18.69 2.62 31.52
C TYR A 206 18.18 1.20 31.80
N LEU A 207 18.75 0.17 31.20
CA LEU A 207 18.34 -1.22 31.40
C LEU A 207 18.78 -1.73 32.81
N ARG A 208 17.85 -2.40 33.50
CA ARG A 208 18.14 -3.09 34.77
C ARG A 208 19.16 -4.20 34.60
N LYS A 209 19.03 -4.99 33.51
CA LYS A 209 19.93 -6.07 33.12
C LYS A 209 20.34 -5.90 31.68
N ARG A 210 21.59 -5.59 31.40
CA ARG A 210 22.13 -5.39 30.03
C ARG A 210 22.03 -6.61 29.14
N GLU A 211 22.14 -7.79 29.72
CA GLU A 211 21.97 -9.06 29.00
C GLU A 211 20.64 -9.14 28.25
N THR A 212 19.61 -8.40 28.73
CA THR A 212 18.30 -8.35 28.09
C THR A 212 18.28 -7.48 26.83
N MET A 213 19.29 -6.66 26.58
CA MET A 213 19.37 -5.76 25.44
C MET A 213 19.23 -6.51 24.10
N MET A 214 20.05 -7.54 23.88
CA MET A 214 20.00 -8.36 22.67
C MET A 214 18.66 -9.07 22.52
N LYS A 215 18.10 -9.60 23.63
CA LYS A 215 16.82 -10.30 23.60
C LYS A 215 15.68 -9.33 23.27
N ALA A 216 15.63 -8.17 23.91
CA ALA A 216 14.60 -7.17 23.68
C ALA A 216 14.63 -6.64 22.23
N GLY A 217 15.79 -6.26 21.72
CA GLY A 217 15.95 -5.76 20.35
C GLY A 217 15.63 -6.81 19.28
N ARG A 218 16.11 -8.05 19.48
CA ARG A 218 15.81 -9.15 18.54
C ARG A 218 14.32 -9.47 18.48
N LEU A 219 13.65 -9.55 19.64
CA LEU A 219 12.21 -9.78 19.68
C LEU A 219 11.44 -8.63 19.06
N ALA A 220 11.88 -7.38 19.25
CA ALA A 220 11.25 -6.21 18.63
C ALA A 220 11.33 -6.30 17.10
N LEU A 221 12.52 -6.56 16.52
CA LEU A 221 12.68 -6.68 15.07
C LEU A 221 11.91 -7.86 14.48
N ILE A 222 11.90 -9.03 15.14
CA ILE A 222 11.11 -10.17 14.67
C ILE A 222 9.61 -9.83 14.71
N PHE A 223 9.16 -9.24 15.79
CA PHE A 223 7.74 -8.91 15.97
C PHE A 223 7.28 -7.88 14.94
N THR A 224 8.02 -6.79 14.77
CA THR A 224 7.68 -5.74 13.80
C THR A 224 7.80 -6.24 12.36
N GLY A 225 8.85 -6.99 12.02
CA GLY A 225 9.02 -7.56 10.69
C GLY A 225 7.93 -8.58 10.32
N CYS A 226 7.48 -9.42 11.26
CA CYS A 226 6.32 -10.30 11.04
C CYS A 226 5.02 -9.51 10.84
N LEU A 227 4.81 -8.46 11.59
CA LEU A 227 3.63 -7.62 11.49
C LEU A 227 3.62 -6.82 10.17
N GLU A 228 4.76 -6.27 9.77
CA GLU A 228 4.94 -5.58 8.48
C GLU A 228 4.74 -6.53 7.30
N ALA A 229 5.27 -7.77 7.39
CA ALA A 229 5.05 -8.79 6.36
C ALA A 229 3.58 -9.19 6.24
N ALA A 230 2.88 -9.36 7.35
CA ALA A 230 1.45 -9.66 7.36
C ALA A 230 0.62 -8.49 6.79
N LEU A 231 0.91 -7.26 7.21
CA LEU A 231 0.27 -6.07 6.69
C LEU A 231 0.51 -5.90 5.18
N TYR A 232 1.75 -6.12 4.72
CA TYR A 232 2.09 -6.06 3.31
C TYR A 232 1.30 -7.06 2.47
N LEU A 233 1.17 -8.32 2.92
CA LEU A 233 0.38 -9.33 2.23
C LEU A 233 -1.09 -8.95 2.13
N ILE A 234 -1.67 -8.39 3.19
CA ILE A 234 -3.06 -7.91 3.18
C ILE A 234 -3.21 -6.75 2.19
N LEU A 235 -2.35 -5.74 2.28
CA LEU A 235 -2.38 -4.58 1.38
C LEU A 235 -2.20 -4.99 -0.08
N LEU A 236 -1.24 -5.87 -0.36
CA LEU A 236 -1.02 -6.42 -1.69
C LEU A 236 -2.22 -7.20 -2.20
N GLY A 237 -2.85 -8.01 -1.33
CA GLY A 237 -4.03 -8.80 -1.68
C GLY A 237 -5.29 -7.96 -1.90
N VAL A 238 -5.41 -6.79 -1.26
CA VAL A 238 -6.55 -5.87 -1.44
C VAL A 238 -6.34 -4.95 -2.64
N PHE A 239 -5.18 -4.30 -2.75
CA PHE A 239 -4.96 -3.23 -3.73
C PHE A 239 -4.19 -3.69 -4.98
N GLY A 240 -3.42 -4.79 -4.90
CA GLY A 240 -2.46 -5.17 -5.93
C GLY A 240 -1.17 -4.35 -5.91
N GLY A 241 -0.13 -4.81 -6.64
CA GLY A 241 1.21 -4.21 -6.60
C GLY A 241 1.26 -2.78 -7.14
N ALA A 242 0.71 -2.55 -8.32
CA ALA A 242 0.72 -1.25 -8.99
C ALA A 242 -0.01 -0.16 -8.20
N ALA A 243 -1.21 -0.47 -7.68
CA ALA A 243 -1.92 0.49 -6.84
C ALA A 243 -1.19 0.77 -5.53
N LEU A 244 -0.61 -0.27 -4.91
CA LEU A 244 0.10 -0.15 -3.64
C LEU A 244 1.37 0.72 -3.75
N SER A 245 2.11 0.64 -4.85
CA SER A 245 3.33 1.44 -5.08
C SER A 245 3.06 2.94 -5.17
N ASN A 246 1.87 3.34 -5.57
CA ASN A 246 1.50 4.75 -5.75
C ASN A 246 0.71 5.34 -4.57
N MET A 247 0.36 4.56 -3.55
CA MET A 247 -0.36 5.04 -2.38
C MET A 247 0.57 5.72 -1.37
N GLN A 248 0.22 6.91 -0.88
CA GLN A 248 1.00 7.59 0.16
C GLN A 248 0.87 6.94 1.54
N THR A 249 -0.33 6.47 1.88
CA THR A 249 -0.64 5.89 3.20
C THR A 249 -1.54 4.65 3.06
N PRO A 250 -1.04 3.56 2.44
CA PRO A 250 -1.89 2.43 2.05
C PRO A 250 -2.58 1.75 3.24
N ALA A 251 -1.92 1.70 4.39
CA ALA A 251 -2.50 1.13 5.59
C ALA A 251 -3.67 1.96 6.14
N ILE A 252 -3.64 3.29 6.00
CA ILE A 252 -4.76 4.17 6.37
C ILE A 252 -5.90 4.03 5.35
N THR A 253 -5.56 3.99 4.06
CA THR A 253 -6.53 3.80 2.97
C THR A 253 -7.26 2.46 3.12
N LEU A 254 -6.58 1.38 3.48
CA LEU A 254 -7.22 0.09 3.76
C LEU A 254 -8.35 0.24 4.78
N MET A 255 -8.14 1.05 5.81
CA MET A 255 -9.12 1.25 6.88
C MET A 255 -10.38 2.01 6.45
N SER A 256 -10.25 2.89 5.46
CA SER A 256 -11.40 3.60 4.89
C SER A 256 -12.23 2.74 3.94
N THR A 257 -11.64 1.66 3.38
CA THR A 257 -12.33 0.76 2.44
C THR A 257 -13.07 -0.38 3.12
N ILE A 258 -12.71 -0.75 4.36
CA ILE A 258 -13.35 -1.86 5.09
C ILE A 258 -14.71 -1.41 5.63
N LYS A 259 -15.80 -2.00 5.12
CA LYS A 259 -17.15 -1.82 5.65
C LYS A 259 -17.34 -2.76 6.86
N ILE A 260 -17.27 -2.24 8.08
CA ILE A 260 -17.59 -3.03 9.28
C ILE A 260 -19.12 -3.15 9.41
N THR A 261 -19.64 -4.35 9.14
CA THR A 261 -21.05 -4.69 9.32
C THR A 261 -21.45 -4.56 10.79
N GLY A 262 -22.39 -3.64 11.11
CA GLY A 262 -22.91 -3.51 12.47
C GLY A 262 -23.23 -2.09 12.95
N GLY A 263 -23.02 -1.07 12.14
CA GLY A 263 -23.50 0.31 12.43
C GLY A 263 -22.85 1.03 13.62
N PHE A 264 -22.08 0.35 14.47
CA PHE A 264 -21.48 0.92 15.67
C PHE A 264 -20.23 1.79 15.38
N LEU A 265 -19.53 1.53 14.28
CA LEU A 265 -18.33 2.28 13.88
C LEU A 265 -18.46 2.76 12.43
N LYS A 266 -19.32 3.75 12.18
CA LYS A 266 -19.42 4.38 10.85
C LYS A 266 -18.10 5.06 10.40
N ARG A 267 -17.15 5.29 11.33
CA ARG A 267 -15.84 5.90 11.08
C ARG A 267 -14.73 5.10 11.78
N ALA A 268 -14.58 3.84 11.38
CA ALA A 268 -13.48 2.97 11.82
C ALA A 268 -12.09 3.52 11.44
N ASP A 269 -12.02 4.25 10.32
CA ASP A 269 -10.87 4.99 9.83
C ASP A 269 -10.30 5.96 10.89
N ALA A 270 -11.13 6.81 11.47
CA ALA A 270 -10.71 7.79 12.48
C ALA A 270 -10.19 7.12 13.77
N PHE A 271 -10.79 6.00 14.18
CA PHE A 271 -10.32 5.26 15.35
C PHE A 271 -8.95 4.64 15.12
N MET A 272 -8.73 4.07 13.95
CA MET A 272 -7.45 3.47 13.58
C MET A 272 -6.37 4.49 13.35
N PHE A 273 -6.72 5.63 12.81
CA PHE A 273 -5.79 6.74 12.73
C PHE A 273 -5.25 7.11 14.13
N GLY A 274 -6.10 7.09 15.15
CA GLY A 274 -5.69 7.29 16.54
C GLY A 274 -4.60 6.29 17.00
N ILE A 275 -4.60 5.08 16.48
CA ILE A 275 -3.59 4.05 16.79
C ILE A 275 -2.24 4.41 16.17
N TRP A 276 -2.20 4.81 14.89
CA TRP A 276 -0.97 5.29 14.26
C TRP A 276 -0.43 6.56 14.89
N PHE A 277 -1.33 7.44 15.33
CA PHE A 277 -0.99 8.63 16.09
C PHE A 277 -0.03 8.29 17.25
N PHE A 278 -0.33 7.25 18.02
CA PHE A 278 0.52 6.85 19.14
C PHE A 278 1.86 6.27 18.73
N THR A 279 1.96 5.60 17.60
CA THR A 279 3.25 5.03 17.12
C THR A 279 4.18 6.12 16.61
N LEU A 280 3.68 7.08 15.82
CA LEU A 280 4.46 8.24 15.37
C LEU A 280 4.85 9.14 16.55
N TYR A 281 3.92 9.38 17.47
CA TYR A 281 4.21 10.09 18.70
C TYR A 281 5.34 9.42 19.50
N ALA A 282 5.34 8.10 19.58
CA ALA A 282 6.35 7.35 20.32
C ALA A 282 7.75 7.55 19.71
N LEU A 283 7.87 7.41 18.40
CA LEU A 283 9.14 7.60 17.70
C LEU A 283 9.64 9.06 17.83
N LEU A 284 8.77 10.04 17.61
CA LEU A 284 9.10 11.46 17.77
C LEU A 284 9.58 11.76 19.18
N ASN A 285 8.84 11.27 20.19
CA ASN A 285 9.22 11.43 21.59
C ASN A 285 10.55 10.75 21.92
N SER A 286 10.85 9.57 21.34
CA SER A 286 12.12 8.89 21.49
C SER A 286 13.27 9.68 20.86
N ALA A 287 13.10 10.15 19.61
CA ALA A 287 14.14 10.89 18.90
C ALA A 287 14.51 12.18 19.64
N VAL A 288 13.52 12.96 20.10
CA VAL A 288 13.76 14.20 20.86
C VAL A 288 14.41 13.88 22.21
N PHE A 289 13.94 12.86 22.94
CA PHE A 289 14.53 12.47 24.25
C PHE A 289 16.02 12.13 24.13
N TYR A 290 16.38 11.32 23.12
CA TYR A 290 17.78 10.94 22.93
C TYR A 290 18.63 12.08 22.38
N ALA A 291 18.05 12.99 21.56
CA ALA A 291 18.71 14.21 21.14
C ALA A 291 19.06 15.11 22.33
N GLU A 292 18.10 15.34 23.24
CA GLU A 292 18.37 16.08 24.49
C GLU A 292 19.48 15.42 25.33
N MET A 293 19.43 14.09 25.44
CA MET A 293 20.44 13.35 26.22
C MET A 293 21.85 13.52 25.63
N LEU A 294 21.99 13.47 24.29
CA LEU A 294 23.27 13.69 23.62
C LEU A 294 23.76 15.13 23.74
N LEU A 295 22.87 16.10 23.62
CA LEU A 295 23.20 17.51 23.77
C LEU A 295 23.76 17.80 25.18
N ASN A 296 23.11 17.25 26.23
CA ASN A 296 23.61 17.31 27.61
C ASN A 296 24.99 16.66 27.76
N GLY A 297 25.28 15.57 27.05
CA GLY A 297 26.57 14.90 27.04
C GLY A 297 27.68 15.74 26.41
N LEU A 298 27.40 16.48 25.34
CA LEU A 298 28.38 17.31 24.64
C LEU A 298 29.00 18.42 25.52
N TYR A 299 28.25 18.97 26.47
CA TYR A 299 28.66 20.12 27.28
C TYR A 299 29.25 19.78 28.65
N HIS A 300 29.30 18.51 29.08
CA HIS A 300 29.85 18.04 30.40
C HIS A 300 29.35 18.81 31.62
N ALA A 301 28.12 19.27 31.63
CA ALA A 301 27.62 20.18 32.64
C ALA A 301 27.22 19.47 33.93
N LYS A 302 28.14 19.15 34.81
CA LYS A 302 27.89 18.54 36.14
C LYS A 302 27.08 19.40 37.12
N LYS A 303 26.94 20.71 36.88
CA LYS A 303 26.20 21.68 37.76
C LYS A 303 25.50 22.76 36.94
N ARG A 304 24.63 22.40 35.97
CA ARG A 304 23.83 23.44 35.32
C ARG A 304 22.56 23.74 36.10
N GLN A 305 22.21 25.03 36.19
CA GLN A 305 20.95 25.50 36.72
C GLN A 305 19.79 24.94 35.86
N GLU A 306 18.67 24.63 36.47
CA GLU A 306 17.47 24.09 35.77
C GLU A 306 16.98 24.96 34.59
N LEU A 307 17.25 26.26 34.64
CA LEU A 307 16.95 27.20 33.56
C LEU A 307 17.66 26.84 32.25
N TRP A 308 18.93 26.48 32.30
CA TRP A 308 19.69 26.11 31.09
C TRP A 308 19.17 24.84 30.42
N LYS A 309 18.72 23.86 31.19
CA LYS A 309 18.07 22.64 30.67
C LYS A 309 16.79 22.96 29.92
N LYS A 310 16.00 23.94 30.38
CA LYS A 310 14.79 24.40 29.70
C LYS A 310 15.12 25.07 28.36
N TRP A 311 16.16 25.89 28.31
CA TRP A 311 16.59 26.55 27.08
C TRP A 311 17.17 25.54 26.04
N GLU A 312 17.94 24.54 26.51
CA GLU A 312 18.44 23.46 25.64
C GLU A 312 17.29 22.66 25.02
N ARG A 313 16.30 22.32 25.82
CA ARG A 313 15.06 21.67 25.34
C ARG A 313 14.35 22.56 24.32
N ALA A 314 14.13 23.81 24.63
CA ALA A 314 13.46 24.76 23.73
C ALA A 314 14.22 24.88 22.39
N ALA A 315 15.56 24.88 22.40
CA ALA A 315 16.36 24.93 21.18
C ALA A 315 16.20 23.66 20.32
N VAL A 316 16.15 22.46 20.94
CA VAL A 316 15.88 21.22 20.21
C VAL A 316 14.50 21.24 19.57
N PHE A 317 13.46 21.68 20.31
CA PHE A 317 12.09 21.79 19.79
C PHE A 317 11.99 22.81 18.65
N ALA A 318 12.66 23.95 18.78
CA ALA A 318 12.72 24.96 17.72
C ALA A 318 13.40 24.40 16.46
N ALA A 319 14.50 23.65 16.61
CA ALA A 319 15.16 22.99 15.49
C ALA A 319 14.26 21.96 14.81
N VAL A 320 13.56 21.12 15.58
CA VAL A 320 12.59 20.13 15.07
C VAL A 320 11.45 20.81 14.34
N PHE A 321 10.90 21.90 14.90
CA PHE A 321 9.86 22.70 14.28
C PHE A 321 10.31 23.26 12.93
N CYS A 322 11.48 23.93 12.89
CA CYS A 322 12.03 24.50 11.65
C CYS A 322 12.27 23.42 10.58
N ILE A 323 12.81 22.26 10.96
CA ILE A 323 13.04 21.15 10.02
C ILE A 323 11.71 20.60 9.50
N ALA A 324 10.70 20.40 10.35
CA ALA A 324 9.38 19.94 9.91
C ALA A 324 8.73 20.92 8.92
N VAL A 325 8.85 22.22 9.17
CA VAL A 325 8.39 23.28 8.26
C VAL A 325 9.15 23.25 6.93
N LEU A 326 10.46 23.02 6.95
CA LEU A 326 11.25 22.88 5.72
C LEU A 326 10.79 21.69 4.87
N PHE A 327 10.45 20.57 5.48
CA PHE A 327 9.88 19.41 4.76
C PHE A 327 8.48 19.73 4.20
N TYR A 328 7.67 20.46 4.93
CA TYR A 328 6.33 20.82 4.49
C TYR A 328 6.34 21.73 3.24
N HIS A 329 7.26 22.71 3.21
CA HIS A 329 7.33 23.67 2.10
C HIS A 329 7.97 23.13 0.82
N SER A 330 8.65 21.98 0.84
CA SER A 330 9.32 21.46 -0.34
C SER A 330 9.34 19.93 -0.39
N LYS A 331 8.70 19.37 -1.41
CA LYS A 331 8.80 17.93 -1.74
C LYS A 331 10.26 17.52 -2.04
N GLU A 332 11.07 18.42 -2.60
CA GLU A 332 12.49 18.17 -2.88
C GLU A 332 13.28 17.90 -1.59
N ASN A 333 12.96 18.57 -0.49
CA ASN A 333 13.59 18.33 0.80
C ASN A 333 13.31 16.91 1.32
N THR A 334 12.10 16.39 1.07
CA THR A 334 11.73 15.00 1.43
C THR A 334 12.58 14.01 0.63
N VAL A 335 12.67 14.20 -0.69
CA VAL A 335 13.52 13.37 -1.56
C VAL A 335 14.99 13.47 -1.18
N LEU A 336 15.46 14.67 -0.81
CA LEU A 336 16.83 14.88 -0.34
C LEU A 336 17.12 14.13 0.98
N TYR A 337 16.15 14.13 1.90
CA TYR A 337 16.27 13.38 3.15
C TYR A 337 16.28 11.87 2.91
N GLU A 338 15.47 11.36 2.00
CA GLU A 338 15.51 9.94 1.60
C GLU A 338 16.87 9.58 1.00
N LYS A 339 17.40 10.39 0.07
CA LYS A 339 18.76 10.21 -0.45
C LYS A 339 19.82 10.28 0.66
N PHE A 340 19.66 11.19 1.62
CA PHE A 340 20.53 11.24 2.78
C PHE A 340 20.50 9.94 3.58
N LEU A 341 19.31 9.38 3.86
CA LEU A 341 19.19 8.09 4.54
C LEU A 341 19.86 6.96 3.76
N TRP A 342 19.68 6.92 2.42
CA TRP A 342 20.28 5.91 1.56
C TRP A 342 21.80 5.93 1.55
N TYR A 343 22.41 7.09 1.34
CA TYR A 343 23.84 7.20 1.03
C TYR A 343 24.70 7.61 2.22
N ILE A 344 24.14 8.29 3.21
CA ILE A 344 24.90 8.87 4.33
C ILE A 344 24.38 8.37 5.67
N GLY A 345 23.09 8.53 5.95
CA GLY A 345 22.52 8.30 7.27
C GLY A 345 22.62 6.85 7.73
N THR A 346 22.12 5.90 6.94
CA THR A 346 22.21 4.48 7.29
C THR A 346 23.62 3.93 7.26
N PRO A 347 24.47 4.23 6.26
CA PRO A 347 25.89 3.90 6.33
C PRO A 347 26.60 4.44 7.58
N PHE A 348 26.33 5.69 7.99
CA PHE A 348 26.84 6.26 9.23
C PHE A 348 26.44 5.44 10.45
N LEU A 349 25.15 5.06 10.56
CA LEU A 349 24.65 4.23 11.66
C LEU A 349 25.35 2.86 11.73
N VAL A 350 25.74 2.29 10.59
CA VAL A 350 26.45 0.99 10.52
C VAL A 350 27.95 1.15 10.78
N LEU A 351 28.57 2.17 10.20
CA LEU A 351 30.02 2.38 10.29
C LEU A 351 30.49 2.63 11.73
N ILE A 352 29.72 3.38 12.54
CA ILE A 352 30.11 3.69 13.92
C ILE A 352 30.18 2.41 14.79
N PRO A 353 29.18 1.53 14.84
CA PRO A 353 29.29 0.24 15.54
C PRO A 353 30.41 -0.66 14.99
N VAL A 354 30.63 -0.69 13.67
CA VAL A 354 31.78 -1.43 13.07
C VAL A 354 33.09 -0.89 13.62
N MET A 355 33.26 0.42 13.63
CA MET A 355 34.47 1.07 14.20
C MET A 355 34.66 0.71 15.67
N PHE A 356 33.59 0.75 16.50
CA PHE A 356 33.68 0.34 17.91
C PHE A 356 34.01 -1.13 18.05
N ALA A 357 33.46 -2.01 17.23
CA ALA A 357 33.77 -3.43 17.23
C ALA A 357 35.27 -3.67 16.89
N ILE A 358 35.80 -2.97 15.87
CA ILE A 358 37.21 -3.05 15.50
C ILE A 358 38.11 -2.52 16.63
N ILE A 359 37.77 -1.40 17.26
CA ILE A 359 38.53 -0.85 18.39
C ILE A 359 38.53 -1.83 19.57
N ARG A 360 37.35 -2.46 19.82
CA ARG A 360 37.24 -3.49 20.87
C ARG A 360 38.09 -4.72 20.58
N CYS A 361 38.05 -5.25 19.36
CA CYS A 361 38.91 -6.35 18.93
C CYS A 361 40.39 -5.97 19.06
N LYS A 362 40.80 -4.72 18.69
CA LYS A 362 42.15 -4.25 18.81
C LYS A 362 42.60 -3.93 20.25
N LYS A 363 41.70 -3.58 21.18
CA LYS A 363 41.98 -3.47 22.61
C LYS A 363 42.27 -4.83 23.26
N GLN A 364 41.72 -5.91 22.71
CA GLN A 364 42.12 -7.29 23.04
C GLN A 364 43.47 -7.67 22.41
N TRP A 365 43.90 -7.02 21.32
CA TRP A 365 45.19 -7.18 20.65
C TRP A 365 45.92 -5.83 20.68
N LYS A 366 46.91 -5.72 21.59
CA LYS A 366 47.80 -4.58 21.91
C LYS A 366 47.88 -3.43 20.89
N ARG A 367 47.57 -2.22 21.40
CA ARG A 367 48.05 -0.87 21.03
C ARG A 367 48.78 -0.70 19.70
N LYS A 368 48.16 0.03 18.74
CA LYS A 368 48.86 1.00 17.86
C LYS A 368 47.97 2.15 17.34
N LYS A 369 48.58 3.29 17.12
CA LYS A 369 48.17 4.69 17.19
C LYS A 369 47.81 5.35 15.83
N TYR A 370 47.09 4.76 14.85
CA TYR A 370 46.93 5.38 13.52
C TYR A 370 45.52 5.38 12.91
N LEU A 371 44.45 5.47 13.70
CA LEU A 371 43.12 5.54 13.13
C LEU A 371 42.40 6.90 13.32
N ARG A 372 43.11 7.94 13.73
CA ARG A 372 42.51 9.25 14.04
C ARG A 372 42.24 10.13 12.81
N PHE A 373 42.80 9.85 11.64
CA PHE A 373 42.85 10.80 10.52
C PHE A 373 41.70 10.64 9.50
N TYR A 374 41.11 9.46 9.33
CA TYR A 374 40.15 9.21 8.25
C TYR A 374 38.68 9.51 8.56
N LEU A 375 38.34 9.88 9.81
CA LEU A 375 36.97 10.17 10.23
C LEU A 375 36.53 11.62 10.01
N ILE A 376 37.44 12.53 9.80
CA ILE A 376 37.15 13.97 9.74
C ILE A 376 36.65 14.40 8.36
N THR A 377 37.06 13.72 7.29
CA THR A 377 36.75 14.09 5.91
C THR A 377 35.32 13.73 5.45
N GLY A 378 34.66 12.75 6.08
CA GLY A 378 33.33 12.32 5.69
C GLY A 378 32.16 13.20 6.19
N VAL A 379 32.39 13.91 7.32
CA VAL A 379 31.29 14.68 7.96
C VAL A 379 31.13 16.08 7.37
N LEU A 380 32.17 16.62 6.74
CA LEU A 380 32.17 18.00 6.19
C LEU A 380 31.41 18.13 4.86
N PHE A 381 31.13 17.02 4.15
CA PHE A 381 30.52 17.07 2.81
C PHE A 381 28.99 17.13 2.80
N ALA A 382 28.33 17.01 3.97
CA ALA A 382 26.86 16.86 4.06
C ALA A 382 26.08 18.18 4.29
N LEU A 383 26.75 19.35 4.32
CA LEU A 383 26.11 20.59 4.80
C LEU A 383 25.73 21.63 3.73
N THR A 384 25.83 21.34 2.44
CA THR A 384 25.51 22.32 1.39
C THR A 384 24.31 21.92 0.55
N GLY A 385 23.21 22.61 0.69
CA GLY A 385 22.13 22.66 -0.29
C GLY A 385 20.69 22.63 0.23
N LEU A 386 20.14 23.78 0.62
CA LEU A 386 18.72 23.95 0.95
C LEU A 386 18.20 25.28 0.37
N SER A 387 17.16 25.21 -0.46
CA SER A 387 16.28 26.33 -0.79
C SER A 387 14.92 25.82 -1.33
N GLY A 388 13.83 26.43 -0.94
CA GLY A 388 12.46 25.95 -1.12
C GLY A 388 11.48 26.99 -1.67
N CYS A 389 10.26 26.59 -1.96
CA CYS A 389 9.11 27.42 -2.38
C CYS A 389 7.74 26.87 -1.95
N ALA A 390 6.69 27.70 -2.00
CA ALA A 390 5.45 27.74 -1.23
C ALA A 390 4.25 26.92 -1.78
N THR A 391 3.18 26.74 -0.95
CA THR A 391 1.91 26.03 -1.24
C THR A 391 0.67 26.85 -0.85
N ALA A 392 -0.49 26.58 -1.47
CA ALA A 392 -1.76 27.31 -1.38
C ALA A 392 -2.76 26.72 -0.34
N GLU A 393 -3.70 27.54 0.18
CA GLU A 393 -4.66 27.23 1.25
C GLU A 393 -5.97 26.58 0.75
N LEU A 394 -6.75 25.93 1.65
CA LEU A 394 -7.89 25.05 1.32
C LEU A 394 -9.13 25.78 0.76
N GLU A 395 -9.36 27.02 1.14
CA GLU A 395 -10.48 27.84 0.62
C GLU A 395 -10.30 28.21 -0.88
N GLU A 396 -9.14 27.94 -1.43
CA GLU A 396 -8.75 28.15 -2.84
C GLU A 396 -8.84 26.88 -3.68
N ARG A 397 -9.45 25.78 -3.18
CA ARG A 397 -9.52 24.50 -3.90
C ARG A 397 -10.89 24.24 -4.49
N ASN A 398 -10.89 23.63 -5.68
CA ASN A 398 -12.06 23.07 -6.35
C ASN A 398 -11.95 21.54 -6.36
N PHE A 399 -13.03 20.83 -6.01
CA PHE A 399 -13.05 19.37 -5.90
C PHE A 399 -13.92 18.76 -7.00
N PRO A 400 -13.39 18.44 -8.18
CA PRO A 400 -14.17 17.79 -9.22
C PRO A 400 -14.52 16.35 -8.81
N ILE A 401 -15.77 15.97 -9.06
CA ILE A 401 -16.31 14.62 -8.80
C ILE A 401 -16.22 13.75 -10.05
N GLU A 402 -16.26 14.36 -11.22
CA GLU A 402 -16.33 13.72 -12.51
C GLU A 402 -15.50 14.47 -13.56
N MET A 403 -15.08 13.75 -14.59
CA MET A 403 -14.29 14.32 -15.69
C MET A 403 -14.62 13.62 -17.00
N ALA A 404 -14.70 14.40 -18.07
CA ALA A 404 -14.70 13.91 -19.44
C ALA A 404 -13.36 14.19 -20.13
N VAL A 405 -12.82 13.22 -20.86
CA VAL A 405 -11.56 13.33 -21.60
C VAL A 405 -11.85 12.99 -23.07
N ASN A 406 -11.79 13.99 -23.92
CA ASN A 406 -12.01 13.85 -25.36
C ASN A 406 -10.69 13.78 -26.14
N ASP A 407 -9.67 14.52 -25.73
CA ASP A 407 -8.32 14.49 -26.28
C ASP A 407 -7.27 14.96 -25.27
N MET A 408 -5.97 14.74 -25.61
CA MET A 408 -4.86 15.14 -24.72
C MET A 408 -4.70 16.65 -24.61
N GLU A 409 -5.03 17.42 -25.64
CA GLU A 409 -4.88 18.88 -25.62
C GLU A 409 -5.88 19.52 -24.66
N GLN A 410 -7.13 19.00 -24.63
CA GLN A 410 -8.13 19.40 -23.65
C GLN A 410 -7.71 18.98 -22.24
N PHE A 411 -7.23 17.75 -22.08
CA PHE A 411 -6.75 17.23 -20.80
C PHE A 411 -5.60 18.06 -20.26
N ASP A 412 -4.60 18.41 -21.08
CA ASP A 412 -3.47 19.25 -20.68
C ASP A 412 -3.91 20.66 -20.27
N ARG A 413 -4.87 21.24 -20.97
CA ARG A 413 -5.40 22.58 -20.65
C ARG A 413 -6.20 22.60 -19.36
N GLU A 414 -7.07 21.64 -19.15
CA GLU A 414 -7.99 21.62 -18.02
C GLU A 414 -7.35 21.03 -16.76
N TRP A 415 -6.36 20.14 -16.91
CA TRP A 415 -5.81 19.34 -15.84
C TRP A 415 -4.39 19.69 -15.43
N LEU A 416 -3.53 20.10 -16.33
CA LEU A 416 -2.14 20.43 -16.05
C LEU A 416 -1.92 21.94 -15.86
N ASN A 417 -2.69 22.77 -16.54
CA ASN A 417 -2.58 24.24 -16.51
C ASN A 417 -3.78 24.86 -15.77
N THR A 418 -3.93 24.56 -14.50
CA THR A 418 -5.03 25.03 -13.65
C THR A 418 -5.00 26.52 -13.33
N ASP A 419 -4.20 27.38 -13.98
CA ASP A 419 -3.91 28.69 -13.43
C ASP A 419 -4.06 29.92 -14.34
N GLU A 420 -4.55 29.82 -15.54
CA GLU A 420 -4.73 31.08 -16.30
C GLU A 420 -6.09 31.79 -16.12
N SER A 421 -7.07 31.15 -15.43
CA SER A 421 -8.39 31.76 -15.24
C SER A 421 -9.12 31.48 -13.92
N GLY A 422 -8.59 30.67 -13.01
CA GLY A 422 -9.26 30.26 -11.78
C GLY A 422 -8.50 30.63 -10.51
N ASN A 423 -9.20 31.27 -9.56
CA ASN A 423 -8.70 31.63 -8.22
C ASN A 423 -8.51 30.42 -7.28
N ARG A 424 -8.59 29.15 -7.77
CA ARG A 424 -8.60 27.96 -6.90
C ARG A 424 -7.77 26.82 -7.46
N VAL A 425 -7.01 26.17 -6.59
CA VAL A 425 -6.25 24.94 -6.91
C VAL A 425 -7.22 23.77 -7.01
N VAL A 426 -7.12 22.96 -8.07
CA VAL A 426 -7.98 21.79 -8.25
C VAL A 426 -7.41 20.60 -7.46
N ASP A 427 -8.26 19.98 -6.63
CA ASP A 427 -7.94 18.80 -5.81
C ASP A 427 -8.83 17.63 -6.26
N TYR A 428 -8.22 16.62 -6.84
CA TYR A 428 -8.91 15.48 -7.44
C TYR A 428 -9.24 14.34 -6.45
N SER A 429 -9.03 14.56 -5.16
CA SER A 429 -9.25 13.52 -4.12
C SER A 429 -10.72 13.05 -3.99
N HIS A 430 -11.65 13.75 -4.60
CA HIS A 430 -13.06 13.40 -4.65
C HIS A 430 -13.55 12.85 -6.01
N MET A 431 -12.62 12.59 -6.94
CA MET A 431 -12.94 12.05 -8.26
C MET A 431 -13.56 10.65 -8.14
N LYS A 432 -14.75 10.47 -8.73
CA LYS A 432 -15.53 9.23 -8.70
C LYS A 432 -15.56 8.51 -10.04
N VAL A 433 -15.71 9.26 -11.13
CA VAL A 433 -15.85 8.72 -12.47
C VAL A 433 -15.02 9.54 -13.49
N ILE A 434 -14.34 8.85 -14.38
CA ILE A 434 -13.67 9.41 -15.55
C ILE A 434 -14.34 8.84 -16.80
N LEU A 435 -14.94 9.70 -17.60
CA LEU A 435 -15.51 9.37 -18.90
C LEU A 435 -14.47 9.58 -19.98
N LEU A 436 -14.20 8.56 -20.78
CA LEU A 436 -13.26 8.58 -21.88
C LEU A 436 -14.00 8.56 -23.20
N ASP A 437 -13.69 9.52 -24.08
CA ASP A 437 -14.20 9.48 -25.45
C ASP A 437 -13.69 8.22 -26.16
N ARG A 438 -14.53 7.65 -27.02
CA ARG A 438 -14.20 6.44 -27.77
C ARG A 438 -12.89 6.57 -28.55
N LYS A 439 -12.70 7.68 -29.25
CA LYS A 439 -11.52 7.90 -30.08
C LYS A 439 -10.25 8.03 -29.23
N PHE A 440 -10.38 8.67 -28.07
CA PHE A 440 -9.30 8.80 -27.10
C PHE A 440 -8.88 7.44 -26.53
N LEU A 441 -9.86 6.61 -26.14
CA LEU A 441 -9.64 5.25 -25.61
C LEU A 441 -8.98 4.32 -26.65
N GLU A 442 -9.34 4.46 -27.93
CA GLU A 442 -8.79 3.66 -29.04
C GLU A 442 -7.37 4.11 -29.46
N ASP A 443 -6.94 5.31 -29.05
CA ASP A 443 -5.57 5.82 -29.29
C ASP A 443 -4.64 5.36 -28.17
N THR A 444 -3.88 4.31 -28.44
CA THR A 444 -2.98 3.67 -27.47
C THR A 444 -1.89 4.62 -26.96
N GLU A 445 -1.37 5.53 -27.79
CA GLU A 445 -0.30 6.45 -27.41
C GLU A 445 -0.83 7.50 -26.44
N ASN A 446 -1.95 8.15 -26.77
CA ASN A 446 -2.61 9.13 -25.91
C ASN A 446 -3.11 8.50 -24.61
N MET A 447 -3.68 7.31 -24.66
CA MET A 447 -4.16 6.62 -23.47
C MET A 447 -3.02 6.23 -22.51
N ASN A 448 -1.88 5.76 -23.02
CA ASN A 448 -0.71 5.47 -22.19
C ASN A 448 -0.14 6.74 -21.56
N ALA A 449 -0.04 7.85 -22.31
CA ALA A 449 0.41 9.13 -21.80
C ALA A 449 -0.52 9.66 -20.70
N PHE A 450 -1.83 9.56 -20.90
CA PHE A 450 -2.86 9.90 -19.92
C PHE A 450 -2.71 9.12 -18.62
N LEU A 451 -2.59 7.79 -18.73
CA LEU A 451 -2.42 6.93 -17.56
C LEU A 451 -1.13 7.24 -16.80
N GLU A 452 -0.02 7.50 -17.51
CA GLU A 452 1.26 7.90 -16.90
C GLU A 452 1.16 9.23 -16.14
N ILE A 453 0.42 10.20 -16.68
CA ILE A 453 0.20 11.50 -16.02
C ILE A 453 -0.65 11.31 -14.77
N LEU A 454 -1.76 10.58 -14.86
CA LEU A 454 -2.63 10.31 -13.72
C LEU A 454 -1.91 9.48 -12.64
N GLU A 455 -1.05 8.56 -13.03
CA GLU A 455 -0.26 7.76 -12.09
C GLU A 455 0.67 8.61 -11.24
N LYS A 456 1.25 9.67 -11.83
CA LYS A 456 2.10 10.63 -11.12
C LYS A 456 1.31 11.57 -10.20
N LYS A 457 -0.01 11.71 -10.41
CA LYS A 457 -0.91 12.49 -9.53
C LYS A 457 -1.46 11.61 -8.41
N SER A 458 -0.91 11.78 -7.22
CA SER A 458 -1.28 10.99 -6.03
C SER A 458 -2.64 11.35 -5.43
N ASP A 459 -3.26 12.43 -5.86
CA ASP A 459 -4.55 12.94 -5.39
C ASP A 459 -5.76 12.34 -6.10
N VAL A 460 -5.58 11.68 -7.26
CA VAL A 460 -6.67 10.96 -7.94
C VAL A 460 -6.90 9.60 -7.29
N PRO A 461 -8.10 9.29 -6.77
CA PRO A 461 -8.39 8.04 -6.12
C PRO A 461 -8.28 6.84 -7.06
N ARG A 462 -7.68 5.76 -6.61
CA ARG A 462 -7.52 4.52 -7.40
C ARG A 462 -8.82 3.75 -7.61
N ASN A 463 -9.83 4.00 -6.79
CA ASN A 463 -11.18 3.44 -6.92
C ASN A 463 -12.08 4.25 -7.87
N THR A 464 -11.56 5.29 -8.53
CA THR A 464 -12.26 6.04 -9.57
C THR A 464 -12.65 5.09 -10.71
N TYR A 465 -13.95 5.05 -11.06
CA TYR A 465 -14.44 4.23 -12.16
C TYR A 465 -14.07 4.81 -13.51
N LEU A 466 -13.75 3.93 -14.45
CA LEU A 466 -13.49 4.30 -15.84
C LEU A 466 -14.65 3.89 -16.72
N VAL A 467 -15.13 4.80 -17.52
CA VAL A 467 -16.31 4.64 -18.38
C VAL A 467 -15.98 5.16 -19.76
N ALA A 468 -16.33 4.43 -20.79
CA ALA A 468 -16.20 4.85 -22.17
C ALA A 468 -17.52 5.40 -22.71
N ALA A 469 -17.47 6.39 -23.57
CA ALA A 469 -18.63 6.93 -24.26
C ALA A 469 -18.30 7.29 -25.71
N LYS A 470 -19.32 7.46 -26.55
CA LYS A 470 -19.15 7.96 -27.92
C LYS A 470 -18.68 9.42 -27.92
N ASP A 471 -19.22 10.18 -27.00
CA ASP A 471 -18.90 11.58 -26.72
C ASP A 471 -19.00 11.74 -25.20
N ALA A 472 -17.85 11.82 -24.54
CA ALA A 472 -17.77 11.84 -23.09
C ALA A 472 -18.38 13.12 -22.51
N GLU A 473 -18.17 14.26 -23.16
CA GLU A 473 -18.70 15.55 -22.72
C GLU A 473 -20.23 15.62 -22.88
N ALA A 474 -20.77 15.05 -23.96
CA ALA A 474 -22.21 14.98 -24.15
C ALA A 474 -22.91 14.14 -23.07
N ILE A 475 -22.28 13.05 -22.60
CA ILE A 475 -22.81 12.25 -21.49
C ILE A 475 -22.72 13.04 -20.19
N LEU A 476 -21.60 13.72 -19.92
CA LEU A 476 -21.41 14.51 -18.70
C LEU A 476 -22.45 15.65 -18.58
N ASN A 477 -22.83 16.25 -19.70
CA ASN A 477 -23.80 17.35 -19.78
C ASN A 477 -25.26 16.90 -19.82
N LEU A 478 -25.55 15.60 -19.66
CA LEU A 478 -26.94 15.13 -19.59
C LEU A 478 -27.63 15.76 -18.36
N GLN A 479 -28.74 16.44 -18.61
CA GLN A 479 -29.64 16.87 -17.53
C GLN A 479 -30.46 15.67 -17.07
N THR A 480 -29.93 14.97 -16.04
CA THR A 480 -30.68 13.91 -15.40
C THR A 480 -31.86 14.53 -14.61
N ASP A 481 -33.00 13.86 -14.58
CA ASP A 481 -34.15 14.26 -13.74
C ASP A 481 -33.88 14.17 -12.23
N MET A 482 -32.67 13.82 -11.86
CA MET A 482 -32.17 13.74 -10.49
C MET A 482 -31.35 15.00 -10.18
N GLU A 483 -31.42 15.47 -8.93
CA GLU A 483 -30.63 16.60 -8.43
C GLU A 483 -29.11 16.28 -8.31
N GLU A 484 -28.67 15.15 -8.89
CA GLU A 484 -27.31 14.62 -8.78
C GLU A 484 -26.53 14.76 -10.07
N SER A 485 -25.18 14.88 -9.97
CA SER A 485 -24.30 14.87 -11.12
C SER A 485 -24.25 13.48 -11.80
N VAL A 486 -23.90 13.46 -13.08
CA VAL A 486 -23.76 12.20 -13.86
C VAL A 486 -22.73 11.27 -13.22
N GLY A 487 -21.63 11.81 -12.70
CA GLY A 487 -20.60 11.02 -12.03
C GLY A 487 -21.10 10.36 -10.74
N THR A 488 -21.89 11.08 -9.94
CA THR A 488 -22.53 10.48 -8.74
C THR A 488 -23.53 9.40 -9.14
N TYR A 489 -24.36 9.66 -10.16
CA TYR A 489 -25.30 8.67 -10.67
C TYR A 489 -24.61 7.38 -11.16
N LEU A 490 -23.51 7.51 -11.90
CA LEU A 490 -22.76 6.36 -12.41
C LEU A 490 -22.04 5.61 -11.28
N GLU A 491 -21.48 6.32 -10.30
CA GLU A 491 -20.89 5.69 -9.12
C GLU A 491 -21.92 4.86 -8.38
N ASP A 492 -23.08 5.45 -8.05
CA ASP A 492 -24.16 4.77 -7.36
C ASP A 492 -24.69 3.59 -8.17
N TYR A 493 -24.79 3.72 -9.50
CA TYR A 493 -25.16 2.61 -10.37
C TYR A 493 -24.16 1.45 -10.27
N PHE A 494 -22.85 1.73 -10.35
CA PHE A 494 -21.84 0.69 -10.28
C PHE A 494 -21.75 0.08 -8.88
N GLU A 495 -21.89 0.87 -7.82
CA GLU A 495 -21.92 0.36 -6.45
C GLU A 495 -23.15 -0.53 -6.21
N ASN A 496 -24.34 -0.10 -6.60
CA ASN A 496 -25.57 -0.86 -6.43
C ASN A 496 -25.55 -2.17 -7.24
N VAL A 497 -25.08 -2.12 -8.49
CA VAL A 497 -24.96 -3.34 -9.31
C VAL A 497 -23.88 -4.26 -8.74
N SER A 498 -22.80 -3.70 -8.22
CA SER A 498 -21.74 -4.47 -7.54
C SER A 498 -22.26 -5.14 -6.26
N GLU A 499 -23.11 -4.46 -5.48
CA GLU A 499 -23.69 -5.04 -4.26
C GLU A 499 -24.70 -6.17 -4.59
N ILE A 500 -25.55 -5.98 -5.61
CA ILE A 500 -26.59 -6.95 -5.97
C ILE A 500 -26.01 -8.15 -6.74
N LYS A 501 -25.12 -7.88 -7.72
CA LYS A 501 -24.56 -8.91 -8.61
C LYS A 501 -23.12 -9.29 -8.24
N LYS A 502 -22.53 -8.61 -7.29
CA LYS A 502 -21.12 -8.70 -6.88
C LYS A 502 -20.18 -8.67 -8.09
N THR A 503 -20.43 -7.71 -8.96
CA THR A 503 -19.67 -7.50 -10.20
C THR A 503 -18.61 -6.44 -9.97
N ALA A 504 -17.34 -6.75 -10.21
CA ALA A 504 -16.24 -5.79 -10.08
C ALA A 504 -16.08 -5.00 -11.38
N TYR A 505 -16.56 -3.77 -11.44
CA TYR A 505 -16.32 -2.86 -12.55
C TYR A 505 -14.88 -2.31 -12.53
N PRO A 506 -14.27 -2.06 -13.71
CA PRO A 506 -12.91 -1.55 -13.80
C PRO A 506 -12.76 -0.19 -13.15
N THR A 507 -11.75 -0.10 -12.29
CA THR A 507 -11.30 1.15 -11.69
C THR A 507 -9.94 1.55 -12.25
N LEU A 508 -9.53 2.81 -12.02
CA LEU A 508 -8.23 3.31 -12.41
C LEU A 508 -7.08 2.44 -11.86
N GLY A 509 -7.21 1.97 -10.62
CA GLY A 509 -6.24 1.06 -10.02
C GLY A 509 -6.12 -0.29 -10.73
N MET A 510 -7.21 -0.82 -11.28
CA MET A 510 -7.19 -2.07 -12.07
C MET A 510 -6.51 -1.86 -13.43
N LEU A 511 -6.71 -0.69 -14.06
CA LEU A 511 -6.02 -0.36 -15.32
C LEU A 511 -4.51 -0.22 -15.11
N TYR A 512 -4.06 0.46 -14.06
CA TYR A 512 -2.63 0.55 -13.76
C TYR A 512 -2.00 -0.82 -13.55
N GLN A 513 -2.70 -1.69 -12.82
CA GLN A 513 -2.23 -3.05 -12.58
C GLN A 513 -2.16 -3.87 -13.88
N GLU A 514 -3.12 -3.69 -14.79
CA GLU A 514 -3.10 -4.35 -16.10
C GLU A 514 -1.97 -3.81 -16.98
N GLN A 515 -1.77 -2.49 -17.00
CA GLN A 515 -0.71 -1.83 -17.77
C GLN A 515 0.69 -2.29 -17.34
N GLU A 516 0.92 -2.46 -16.03
CA GLU A 516 2.17 -2.97 -15.48
C GLU A 516 2.38 -4.45 -15.82
N ASN A 517 1.38 -5.28 -15.59
CA ASN A 517 1.51 -6.74 -15.67
C ASN A 517 1.16 -7.30 -17.04
N LYS A 518 0.32 -6.61 -17.83
CA LYS A 518 -0.20 -7.03 -19.14
C LYS A 518 -0.80 -8.43 -19.16
N MET A 519 -1.44 -8.82 -18.05
CA MET A 519 -1.93 -10.18 -17.80
C MET A 519 -3.46 -10.28 -17.79
N GLU A 520 -4.16 -9.16 -17.56
CA GLU A 520 -5.60 -9.17 -17.37
C GLU A 520 -6.34 -8.69 -18.62
N THR A 521 -7.56 -9.19 -18.76
CA THR A 521 -8.54 -8.63 -19.71
C THR A 521 -9.60 -7.94 -18.89
N LEU A 522 -9.72 -6.62 -19.04
CA LEU A 522 -10.73 -5.80 -18.37
C LEU A 522 -11.82 -5.40 -19.35
N PHE A 523 -13.02 -5.13 -18.80
CA PHE A 523 -14.18 -4.72 -19.59
C PHE A 523 -14.67 -3.36 -19.11
N ILE A 524 -14.28 -2.29 -19.81
CA ILE A 524 -14.64 -0.90 -19.50
C ILE A 524 -16.10 -0.68 -19.96
N PRO A 525 -17.04 -0.29 -19.07
CA PRO A 525 -18.41 -0.01 -19.44
C PRO A 525 -18.50 1.08 -20.52
N TYR A 526 -19.28 0.84 -21.56
CA TYR A 526 -19.57 1.82 -22.60
C TYR A 526 -20.99 2.35 -22.40
N VAL A 527 -21.10 3.66 -22.21
CA VAL A 527 -22.34 4.36 -21.83
C VAL A 527 -22.89 5.14 -23.01
N GLU A 528 -24.19 5.06 -23.20
CA GLU A 528 -24.96 5.87 -24.14
C GLU A 528 -26.13 6.54 -23.41
N ALA A 529 -26.59 7.64 -23.98
CA ALA A 529 -27.83 8.30 -23.49
C ALA A 529 -29.07 7.51 -23.94
N VAL A 530 -29.78 6.94 -22.98
CA VAL A 530 -31.07 6.25 -23.19
C VAL A 530 -32.12 6.94 -22.32
N ASP A 531 -33.19 7.45 -22.93
CA ASP A 531 -34.22 8.20 -22.21
C ASP A 531 -33.69 9.33 -21.33
N ASN A 532 -32.71 10.08 -21.87
CA ASN A 532 -31.99 11.16 -21.19
C ASN A 532 -31.23 10.76 -19.92
N LYS A 533 -30.86 9.48 -19.78
CA LYS A 533 -30.07 8.92 -18.67
C LYS A 533 -28.86 8.16 -19.22
N PRO A 534 -27.71 8.20 -18.53
CA PRO A 534 -26.58 7.36 -18.91
C PRO A 534 -26.89 5.88 -18.64
N ALA A 535 -26.75 5.03 -19.65
CA ALA A 535 -27.00 3.59 -19.57
C ALA A 535 -25.85 2.78 -20.16
N VAL A 536 -25.41 1.73 -19.47
CA VAL A 536 -24.37 0.81 -19.97
C VAL A 536 -24.97 -0.09 -21.03
N THR A 537 -24.57 0.09 -22.29
CA THR A 537 -25.11 -0.67 -23.46
C THR A 537 -24.14 -1.75 -23.92
N GLN A 538 -22.85 -1.50 -23.86
CA GLN A 538 -21.77 -2.36 -24.32
C GLN A 538 -20.58 -2.26 -23.40
N TYR A 539 -19.46 -2.95 -23.76
CA TYR A 539 -18.20 -2.87 -23.03
C TYR A 539 -17.01 -2.82 -23.98
N TYR A 540 -16.01 -2.00 -23.66
CA TYR A 540 -14.71 -2.05 -24.31
C TYR A 540 -13.84 -3.11 -23.65
N VAL A 541 -13.21 -3.93 -24.47
CA VAL A 541 -12.16 -4.87 -24.03
C VAL A 541 -10.84 -4.13 -23.93
N TRP A 542 -10.30 -4.04 -22.72
CA TRP A 542 -8.97 -3.52 -22.45
C TRP A 542 -8.03 -4.66 -22.12
N LYS A 543 -6.91 -4.76 -22.84
CA LYS A 543 -5.90 -5.80 -22.62
C LYS A 543 -4.53 -5.35 -23.10
N ARG A 544 -3.47 -5.67 -22.37
CA ARG A 544 -2.06 -5.39 -22.70
C ARG A 544 -1.78 -3.91 -22.97
N GLY A 545 -2.49 -3.03 -22.26
CA GLY A 545 -2.35 -1.60 -22.41
C GLY A 545 -3.01 -1.01 -23.64
N GLU A 546 -3.97 -1.72 -24.27
CA GLU A 546 -4.69 -1.23 -25.45
C GLU A 546 -6.17 -1.62 -25.47
N ALA A 547 -6.99 -0.81 -26.12
CA ALA A 547 -8.39 -1.09 -26.37
C ALA A 547 -8.53 -2.06 -27.57
N ALA A 548 -9.06 -3.26 -27.32
CA ALA A 548 -9.16 -4.31 -28.32
C ALA A 548 -10.51 -4.32 -29.09
N GLY A 549 -11.46 -3.44 -28.73
CA GLY A 549 -12.74 -3.26 -29.39
C GLY A 549 -13.96 -3.42 -28.46
N LEU A 550 -15.14 -3.17 -29.03
CA LEU A 550 -16.43 -3.30 -28.33
C LEU A 550 -16.97 -4.72 -28.36
N ILE A 551 -17.55 -5.13 -27.24
CA ILE A 551 -18.32 -6.37 -27.12
C ILE A 551 -19.72 -6.10 -26.55
N ASP A 552 -20.65 -6.99 -26.86
CA ASP A 552 -21.98 -6.92 -26.28
C ASP A 552 -22.00 -7.24 -24.79
N SER A 553 -23.03 -6.75 -24.09
CA SER A 553 -23.19 -6.94 -22.64
C SER A 553 -23.27 -8.42 -22.23
N GLN A 554 -23.83 -9.30 -23.07
CA GLN A 554 -23.91 -10.71 -22.79
C GLN A 554 -22.53 -11.38 -22.75
N THR A 555 -21.67 -11.02 -23.69
CA THR A 555 -20.27 -11.50 -23.74
C THR A 555 -19.48 -10.99 -22.52
N ALA A 556 -19.63 -9.71 -22.15
CA ALA A 556 -18.96 -9.12 -21.00
C ALA A 556 -19.41 -9.77 -19.68
N LEU A 557 -20.72 -9.92 -19.45
CA LEU A 557 -21.25 -10.53 -18.22
C LEU A 557 -20.84 -12.01 -18.10
N SER A 558 -20.84 -12.76 -19.22
CA SER A 558 -20.32 -14.13 -19.24
C SER A 558 -18.82 -14.19 -18.88
N SER A 559 -18.06 -13.18 -19.29
CA SER A 559 -16.63 -13.06 -18.96
C SER A 559 -16.42 -12.70 -17.49
N PHE A 560 -17.17 -11.76 -16.94
CA PHE A 560 -17.15 -11.45 -15.49
C PHE A 560 -17.44 -12.70 -14.65
N PHE A 561 -18.46 -13.48 -15.04
CA PHE A 561 -18.76 -14.75 -14.38
C PHE A 561 -17.59 -15.72 -14.47
N SER A 562 -17.02 -15.92 -15.66
CA SER A 562 -15.87 -16.82 -15.89
C SER A 562 -14.59 -16.40 -15.14
N GLN A 563 -14.44 -15.10 -14.87
CA GLN A 563 -13.32 -14.54 -14.12
C GLN A 563 -13.50 -14.58 -12.60
N ASN A 564 -14.65 -15.05 -12.09
CA ASN A 564 -15.08 -14.95 -10.68
C ASN A 564 -15.25 -13.49 -10.19
N GLN A 565 -15.58 -12.59 -11.10
CA GLN A 565 -15.88 -11.18 -10.81
C GLN A 565 -17.39 -10.94 -10.64
N MET A 566 -18.20 -11.99 -10.72
CA MET A 566 -19.64 -11.99 -10.54
C MET A 566 -20.03 -13.26 -9.79
N GLU A 567 -20.71 -13.14 -8.66
CA GLU A 567 -21.10 -14.31 -7.86
C GLU A 567 -22.29 -15.07 -8.44
N GLU A 568 -23.25 -14.37 -9.03
CA GLU A 568 -24.44 -14.97 -9.60
C GLU A 568 -24.68 -14.49 -11.03
N TYR A 569 -24.92 -15.41 -11.94
CA TYR A 569 -25.29 -15.13 -13.33
C TYR A 569 -26.54 -15.90 -13.70
N THR A 570 -27.60 -15.18 -14.02
CA THR A 570 -28.87 -15.81 -14.49
C THR A 570 -28.88 -15.89 -16.01
N LEU A 571 -29.03 -17.09 -16.52
CA LEU A 571 -29.05 -17.40 -17.93
C LEU A 571 -30.41 -17.98 -18.34
N THR A 572 -31.05 -17.38 -19.35
CA THR A 572 -32.24 -17.96 -20.01
C THR A 572 -31.76 -18.74 -21.24
N LEU A 573 -31.94 -20.05 -21.23
CA LEU A 573 -31.64 -20.93 -22.37
C LEU A 573 -32.69 -20.80 -23.49
N ALA A 574 -32.32 -21.23 -24.69
CA ALA A 574 -33.15 -21.13 -25.87
C ALA A 574 -34.50 -21.84 -25.75
N ASP A 575 -34.59 -22.87 -24.92
CA ASP A 575 -35.83 -23.61 -24.61
C ASP A 575 -36.68 -22.94 -23.52
N GLY A 576 -36.20 -21.80 -22.94
CA GLY A 576 -36.92 -20.98 -21.97
C GLY A 576 -36.75 -21.46 -20.54
N VAL A 577 -35.68 -22.16 -20.25
CA VAL A 577 -35.28 -22.54 -18.89
C VAL A 577 -34.36 -21.44 -18.32
N ASP A 578 -34.70 -20.98 -17.14
CA ASP A 578 -33.87 -20.03 -16.41
C ASP A 578 -32.96 -20.77 -15.40
N VAL A 579 -31.67 -20.55 -15.53
CA VAL A 579 -30.66 -21.17 -14.66
C VAL A 579 -29.88 -20.07 -13.96
N ARG A 580 -29.76 -20.15 -12.64
CA ARG A 580 -28.86 -19.33 -11.85
C ARG A 580 -27.54 -20.08 -11.69
N LEU A 581 -26.48 -19.51 -12.16
CA LEU A 581 -25.13 -20.03 -12.02
C LEU A 581 -24.43 -19.29 -10.88
N SER A 582 -23.70 -20.02 -10.06
CA SER A 582 -22.89 -19.48 -8.95
C SER A 582 -21.42 -19.64 -9.26
N ALA A 583 -20.68 -18.53 -9.16
CA ALA A 583 -19.25 -18.44 -9.50
C ALA A 583 -18.25 -18.66 -8.35
N PRO A 584 -18.61 -18.77 -7.05
CA PRO A 584 -17.60 -18.76 -5.98
C PRO A 584 -16.56 -19.87 -6.05
N HIS A 585 -16.70 -20.81 -6.98
CA HIS A 585 -15.79 -21.97 -7.12
C HIS A 585 -15.34 -22.23 -8.56
N ASN A 586 -15.43 -21.26 -9.47
CA ASN A 586 -14.88 -21.43 -10.80
C ASN A 586 -13.36 -21.61 -10.70
N GLN A 587 -12.88 -22.81 -11.05
CA GLN A 587 -11.48 -23.15 -11.05
C GLN A 587 -10.98 -23.30 -12.48
N VAL A 588 -9.87 -22.60 -12.79
CA VAL A 588 -9.17 -22.78 -14.06
C VAL A 588 -8.13 -23.88 -13.88
N VAL A 589 -8.28 -24.96 -14.63
CA VAL A 589 -7.35 -26.10 -14.62
C VAL A 589 -6.65 -26.19 -15.98
N PHE A 590 -5.32 -26.24 -15.98
CA PHE A 590 -4.53 -26.33 -17.20
C PHE A 590 -4.18 -27.78 -17.54
N SER A 591 -4.54 -28.20 -18.75
CA SER A 591 -4.19 -29.53 -19.30
C SER A 591 -3.54 -29.42 -20.68
N HIS A 592 -2.68 -30.38 -21.03
CA HIS A 592 -2.07 -30.49 -22.36
C HIS A 592 -2.93 -31.39 -23.25
N THR A 593 -3.27 -30.92 -24.44
CA THR A 593 -3.82 -31.77 -25.50
C THR A 593 -2.74 -32.43 -26.31
N LYS A 594 -3.10 -33.46 -27.07
CA LYS A 594 -2.20 -34.15 -28.04
C LYS A 594 -1.53 -33.19 -29.05
N ASP A 595 -2.21 -32.07 -29.35
CA ASP A 595 -1.72 -31.03 -30.29
C ASP A 595 -0.86 -29.95 -29.63
N LYS A 596 -0.41 -30.15 -28.39
CA LYS A 596 0.38 -29.18 -27.59
C LYS A 596 -0.32 -27.82 -27.34
N ARG A 597 -1.64 -27.76 -27.47
CA ARG A 597 -2.42 -26.59 -27.13
C ARG A 597 -2.66 -26.54 -25.62
N VAL A 598 -2.70 -25.35 -25.08
CA VAL A 598 -3.11 -25.13 -23.69
C VAL A 598 -4.63 -25.27 -23.63
N MET A 599 -5.13 -26.20 -22.83
CA MET A 599 -6.57 -26.33 -22.56
C MET A 599 -6.87 -25.73 -21.20
N VAL A 600 -7.88 -24.89 -21.15
CA VAL A 600 -8.38 -24.26 -19.94
C VAL A 600 -9.75 -24.82 -19.65
N GLU A 601 -9.89 -25.54 -18.55
CA GLU A 601 -11.15 -26.10 -18.07
C GLU A 601 -11.73 -25.19 -16.98
N ILE A 602 -13.00 -24.79 -17.13
CA ILE A 602 -13.70 -23.96 -16.15
C ILE A 602 -14.83 -24.77 -15.55
N ASN A 603 -14.78 -24.99 -14.25
CA ASN A 603 -15.81 -25.68 -13.51
C ASN A 603 -16.73 -24.63 -12.85
N CYS A 604 -18.01 -24.69 -13.11
CA CYS A 604 -19.02 -23.86 -12.47
C CYS A 604 -20.19 -24.73 -11.95
N SER A 605 -20.91 -24.19 -10.98
CA SER A 605 -22.13 -24.81 -10.43
C SER A 605 -23.34 -23.93 -10.66
N GLY A 606 -24.55 -24.51 -10.69
CA GLY A 606 -25.74 -23.73 -10.93
C GLY A 606 -27.03 -24.40 -10.43
N GLU A 607 -28.05 -23.58 -10.30
CA GLU A 607 -29.40 -23.97 -9.86
C GLU A 607 -30.42 -23.67 -10.95
N ILE A 608 -31.33 -24.59 -11.22
CA ILE A 608 -32.44 -24.38 -12.16
C ILE A 608 -33.54 -23.63 -11.42
N LEU A 609 -33.84 -22.41 -11.85
CA LEU A 609 -34.82 -21.53 -11.21
C LEU A 609 -36.24 -21.77 -11.76
N TYR A 610 -36.35 -21.90 -13.07
CA TYR A 610 -37.67 -21.96 -13.75
C TYR A 610 -37.57 -22.75 -15.05
N GLU A 611 -38.59 -23.57 -15.29
CA GLU A 611 -38.85 -24.22 -16.59
C GLU A 611 -40.24 -23.83 -17.07
N LYS A 612 -40.36 -23.34 -18.32
CA LYS A 612 -41.69 -22.97 -18.89
C LYS A 612 -42.64 -24.16 -18.93
N PRO A 613 -43.95 -23.94 -18.67
CA PRO A 613 -44.96 -24.99 -18.83
C PRO A 613 -44.90 -25.61 -20.23
N GLY A 614 -44.92 -26.95 -20.31
CA GLY A 614 -44.87 -27.67 -21.58
C GLY A 614 -43.46 -28.13 -22.02
N TRP A 615 -42.39 -27.76 -21.29
CA TRP A 615 -41.03 -28.20 -21.60
C TRP A 615 -40.87 -29.73 -21.67
N LYS A 616 -41.56 -30.48 -20.78
CA LYS A 616 -41.55 -31.96 -20.79
C LYS A 616 -42.04 -32.51 -22.10
N GLN A 617 -43.12 -31.95 -22.67
CA GLN A 617 -43.67 -32.38 -23.96
C GLN A 617 -42.73 -32.06 -25.12
N LYS A 618 -42.07 -30.91 -25.08
CA LYS A 618 -41.12 -30.48 -26.10
C LYS A 618 -39.86 -31.34 -26.10
N VAL A 619 -39.29 -31.62 -24.93
CA VAL A 619 -38.12 -32.46 -24.76
C VAL A 619 -38.42 -33.95 -25.06
N GLN A 620 -39.62 -34.43 -24.69
CA GLN A 620 -40.09 -35.78 -25.09
C GLN A 620 -40.27 -35.94 -26.61
N ALA A 621 -40.67 -34.88 -27.29
CA ALA A 621 -40.77 -34.88 -28.74
C ALA A 621 -39.40 -34.87 -29.44
N GLU A 622 -38.40 -34.20 -28.86
CA GLU A 622 -37.08 -34.03 -29.44
C GLU A 622 -36.10 -35.16 -29.08
N TYR A 623 -36.24 -35.78 -27.90
CA TYR A 623 -35.32 -36.78 -27.36
C TYR A 623 -35.95 -38.15 -27.02
N GLY A 624 -37.27 -38.34 -27.25
CA GLY A 624 -37.95 -39.60 -27.04
C GLY A 624 -38.55 -39.84 -25.66
N GLN A 625 -39.49 -40.81 -25.55
CA GLN A 625 -40.13 -41.20 -24.27
C GLN A 625 -39.15 -41.95 -23.39
N GLY A 626 -38.62 -41.30 -22.36
CA GLY A 626 -37.76 -41.98 -21.37
C GLY A 626 -36.70 -41.13 -20.66
N LEU A 627 -36.70 -39.83 -20.83
CA LEU A 627 -35.75 -38.97 -20.13
C LEU A 627 -36.00 -38.94 -18.61
N ASN A 628 -35.08 -39.52 -17.88
CA ASN A 628 -34.98 -39.35 -16.42
C ASN A 628 -34.60 -37.90 -16.05
N SER A 629 -34.94 -37.47 -14.84
CA SER A 629 -34.48 -36.18 -14.32
C SER A 629 -32.93 -36.01 -14.40
N GLY A 630 -32.18 -37.10 -14.34
CA GLY A 630 -30.73 -37.13 -14.49
C GLY A 630 -30.26 -36.89 -15.93
N ASP A 631 -30.99 -37.35 -16.95
CA ASP A 631 -30.65 -37.13 -18.35
C ASP A 631 -30.95 -35.67 -18.75
N ARG A 632 -32.03 -35.10 -18.24
CA ARG A 632 -32.34 -33.67 -18.44
C ARG A 632 -31.31 -32.77 -17.80
N LYS A 633 -30.84 -33.12 -16.60
CA LYS A 633 -29.75 -32.42 -15.92
C LYS A 633 -28.50 -32.37 -16.81
N LYS A 634 -28.06 -33.50 -17.36
CA LYS A 634 -26.92 -33.57 -18.26
C LYS A 634 -27.09 -32.76 -19.52
N GLU A 635 -28.29 -32.75 -20.08
CA GLU A 635 -28.59 -31.95 -21.27
C GLU A 635 -28.49 -30.45 -20.98
N LEU A 636 -29.05 -29.99 -19.85
CA LEU A 636 -28.91 -28.58 -19.41
C LEU A 636 -27.44 -28.22 -19.15
N GLU A 637 -26.68 -29.07 -18.47
CA GLU A 637 -25.26 -28.87 -18.25
C GLU A 637 -24.51 -28.70 -19.58
N LYS A 638 -24.84 -29.51 -20.59
CA LYS A 638 -24.28 -29.40 -21.92
C LYS A 638 -24.67 -28.11 -22.65
N GLN A 639 -25.94 -27.73 -22.62
CA GLN A 639 -26.42 -26.48 -23.25
C GLN A 639 -25.75 -25.24 -22.62
N ILE A 640 -25.61 -25.22 -21.30
CA ILE A 640 -24.90 -24.12 -20.60
C ILE A 640 -23.44 -24.08 -20.98
N ALA A 641 -22.75 -25.24 -21.01
CA ALA A 641 -21.35 -25.31 -21.41
C ALA A 641 -21.18 -24.86 -22.87
N GLU A 642 -22.04 -25.27 -23.80
CA GLU A 642 -22.05 -24.84 -25.19
C GLU A 642 -22.27 -23.33 -25.32
N TYR A 643 -23.18 -22.75 -24.52
CA TYR A 643 -23.43 -21.30 -24.49
C TYR A 643 -22.14 -20.52 -24.18
N PHE A 644 -21.44 -20.84 -23.09
CA PHE A 644 -20.19 -20.20 -22.74
C PHE A 644 -19.08 -20.47 -23.75
N GLN A 645 -19.02 -21.68 -24.32
CA GLN A 645 -18.05 -22.05 -25.32
C GLN A 645 -18.20 -21.22 -26.60
N VAL A 646 -19.42 -21.02 -27.07
CA VAL A 646 -19.72 -20.20 -28.27
C VAL A 646 -19.34 -18.74 -28.02
N ILE A 647 -19.65 -18.18 -26.84
CA ILE A 647 -19.28 -16.81 -26.48
C ILE A 647 -17.76 -16.65 -26.45
N ALA A 648 -17.05 -17.54 -25.77
CA ALA A 648 -15.59 -17.47 -25.67
C ALA A 648 -14.91 -17.57 -27.05
N GLN A 649 -15.42 -18.44 -27.93
CA GLN A 649 -14.90 -18.58 -29.31
C GLN A 649 -15.18 -17.34 -30.17
N LYS A 650 -16.37 -16.74 -30.03
CA LYS A 650 -16.77 -15.52 -30.75
C LYS A 650 -15.94 -14.32 -30.35
N ALA A 651 -15.67 -14.19 -29.05
CA ALA A 651 -14.95 -13.06 -28.49
C ALA A 651 -13.45 -13.03 -28.92
N LYS A 652 -12.83 -14.19 -29.19
CA LYS A 652 -11.41 -14.33 -29.55
C LYS A 652 -10.43 -13.65 -28.57
N ILE A 653 -10.81 -13.60 -27.30
CA ILE A 653 -10.05 -13.02 -26.19
C ILE A 653 -10.00 -14.01 -25.03
N ASP A 654 -9.07 -13.81 -24.11
CA ASP A 654 -9.05 -14.59 -22.85
C ASP A 654 -10.14 -14.09 -21.89
N CYS A 655 -11.40 -14.52 -22.14
CA CYS A 655 -12.54 -14.19 -21.31
C CYS A 655 -12.46 -14.69 -19.86
N THR A 656 -11.42 -15.46 -19.54
CA THR A 656 -11.30 -16.16 -18.24
C THR A 656 -10.17 -15.67 -17.39
N ASN A 657 -9.39 -14.69 -17.88
CA ASN A 657 -8.11 -14.28 -17.29
C ASN A 657 -7.19 -15.48 -16.97
N SER A 658 -7.24 -16.51 -17.81
CA SER A 658 -6.46 -17.72 -17.63
C SER A 658 -4.97 -17.46 -17.71
N TYR A 659 -4.52 -16.49 -18.52
CA TYR A 659 -3.12 -16.11 -18.62
C TYR A 659 -2.56 -15.63 -17.29
N LYS A 660 -3.31 -14.83 -16.52
CA LYS A 660 -2.96 -14.42 -15.16
C LYS A 660 -2.79 -15.63 -14.24
N LYS A 661 -3.74 -16.56 -14.28
CA LYS A 661 -3.71 -17.80 -13.47
C LYS A 661 -2.60 -18.75 -13.89
N LEU A 662 -2.18 -18.71 -15.16
CA LEU A 662 -1.07 -19.52 -15.69
C LEU A 662 0.24 -19.22 -14.93
N GLY A 663 0.51 -17.94 -14.63
CA GLY A 663 1.72 -17.53 -13.92
C GLY A 663 1.85 -18.17 -12.53
N GLY A 664 0.72 -18.32 -11.80
CA GLY A 664 0.69 -18.96 -10.48
C GLY A 664 0.69 -20.49 -10.52
N GLN A 665 0.09 -21.12 -11.54
CA GLN A 665 -0.09 -22.57 -11.59
C GLN A 665 0.96 -23.30 -12.45
N ARG A 666 1.43 -22.67 -13.54
CA ARG A 666 2.34 -23.28 -14.54
C ARG A 666 3.40 -22.28 -15.00
N ARG A 667 4.35 -21.98 -14.13
CA ARG A 667 5.42 -21.01 -14.38
C ARG A 667 6.21 -21.31 -15.66
N ASP A 668 6.50 -22.56 -15.95
CA ASP A 668 7.24 -22.98 -17.15
C ASP A 668 6.48 -22.68 -18.45
N TRP A 669 5.14 -22.72 -18.42
CA TRP A 669 4.31 -22.33 -19.55
C TRP A 669 4.19 -20.82 -19.65
N TYR A 670 4.01 -20.13 -18.50
CA TYR A 670 3.95 -18.67 -18.46
C TYR A 670 5.18 -18.04 -19.11
N LEU A 671 6.39 -18.51 -18.77
CA LEU A 671 7.65 -18.00 -19.33
C LEU A 671 7.74 -18.17 -20.86
N ARG A 672 7.09 -19.18 -21.45
CA ARG A 672 7.07 -19.35 -22.93
C ARG A 672 6.25 -18.29 -23.64
N TYR A 673 5.24 -17.74 -22.96
CA TYR A 673 4.34 -16.74 -23.53
C TYR A 673 4.66 -15.33 -23.10
N GLN A 674 5.56 -15.15 -22.12
CA GLN A 674 5.92 -13.84 -21.57
C GLN A 674 6.43 -12.86 -22.64
N GLU A 675 7.29 -13.33 -23.56
CA GLU A 675 7.81 -12.50 -24.65
C GLU A 675 6.76 -12.23 -25.76
N LYS A 676 5.77 -13.10 -25.91
CA LYS A 676 4.72 -13.00 -26.95
C LYS A 676 3.35 -13.42 -26.39
N PRO A 677 2.74 -12.63 -25.50
CA PRO A 677 1.46 -12.99 -24.87
C PRO A 677 0.31 -13.24 -25.86
N GLY A 678 0.30 -12.56 -27.01
CA GLY A 678 -0.69 -12.77 -28.07
C GLY A 678 -0.66 -14.17 -28.71
N ARG A 679 0.40 -14.94 -28.50
CA ARG A 679 0.47 -16.34 -28.90
C ARG A 679 -0.35 -17.24 -27.98
N TYR A 680 -0.43 -16.90 -26.70
CA TYR A 680 -1.23 -17.66 -25.74
C TYR A 680 -2.70 -17.74 -26.16
N GLU A 681 -3.33 -16.62 -26.52
CA GLU A 681 -4.73 -16.59 -26.96
C GLU A 681 -4.98 -17.43 -28.25
N LYS A 682 -3.96 -17.60 -29.09
CA LYS A 682 -4.05 -18.45 -30.30
C LYS A 682 -3.86 -19.93 -29.98
N ASP A 683 -3.08 -20.24 -28.96
CA ASP A 683 -2.72 -21.61 -28.58
C ASP A 683 -3.68 -22.19 -27.52
N MET A 684 -4.42 -21.34 -26.78
CA MET A 684 -5.39 -21.80 -25.80
C MET A 684 -6.67 -22.35 -26.45
N GLY A 685 -7.24 -23.38 -25.83
CA GLY A 685 -8.61 -23.83 -26.04
C GLY A 685 -9.36 -23.79 -24.71
N ILE A 686 -10.59 -23.27 -24.70
CA ILE A 686 -11.41 -23.19 -23.48
C ILE A 686 -12.47 -24.28 -23.51
N ILE A 687 -12.60 -25.02 -22.41
CA ILE A 687 -13.67 -26.02 -22.21
C ILE A 687 -14.40 -25.65 -20.93
N TYR A 688 -15.71 -25.51 -21.01
CA TYR A 688 -16.57 -25.32 -19.85
C TYR A 688 -17.11 -26.67 -19.38
N GLN A 689 -16.96 -26.92 -18.06
CA GLN A 689 -17.62 -28.02 -17.38
C GLN A 689 -18.60 -27.43 -16.38
N VAL A 690 -19.88 -27.69 -16.59
CA VAL A 690 -20.97 -27.12 -15.78
C VAL A 690 -21.65 -28.25 -15.01
N LYS A 691 -21.93 -28.01 -13.73
CA LYS A 691 -22.78 -28.86 -12.88
C LYS A 691 -23.96 -28.05 -12.41
N VAL A 692 -25.17 -28.53 -12.59
CA VAL A 692 -26.40 -27.87 -12.13
C VAL A 692 -27.16 -28.80 -11.18
N ASP A 693 -27.78 -28.21 -10.15
CA ASP A 693 -28.62 -28.93 -9.20
C ASP A 693 -30.06 -28.40 -9.25
N TRP A 694 -31.02 -29.28 -9.03
CA TRP A 694 -32.42 -28.88 -8.94
C TRP A 694 -32.64 -28.16 -7.60
N VAL A 695 -33.29 -27.01 -7.62
CA VAL A 695 -33.80 -26.38 -6.41
C VAL A 695 -34.98 -27.20 -5.93
N ASN A 696 -34.77 -27.90 -4.83
CA ASN A 696 -35.88 -28.56 -4.13
C ASN A 696 -36.82 -27.48 -3.55
N ARG A 697 -37.91 -27.18 -4.22
CA ARG A 697 -39.04 -26.42 -3.66
C ARG A 697 -39.98 -27.32 -2.91
#